data_e9099c2738ff1fe8600f2e7b8e3fd15e
#
_entry.id   e9099c2738ff1fe8600f2e7b8e3fd15e
#
_cell.length_a   1.000
_cell.length_b   1.000
_cell.length_c   1.000
_cell.angle_alpha   90.00
_cell.angle_beta   90.00
_cell.angle_gamma   90.00
#
_symmetry.space_group_name_H-M   'P 1'
#
loop_
_entity.id
_entity.type
_entity.pdbx_description
1 polymer ?
#
loop_
_entity_poly.entity_id
_entity_poly.type
_entity_poly.pdbx_seq_one_letter_code
_entity_poly.pdbx_strand_id
1 'polypeptide(L)'
;MHHGYNNPIGNASHTGYRRDIDGLRALAVLAVLAFHAFPQMLPGGFVGVDVFFVISGYLISSVLFSDLQRGRFTYREFYARRMRRIFPALAVVLATCLVFGWLVLLDAEYTQLGRHVAAGAGFVANLALWRESGYFDRAAELKPLLHLWSLGIEEQFYFVWPLVLALAWSRRWTGAVLTAVTLGSFALGVWWTRHSAAGAFYLPMPRFWELALGGLLAWHTRAYGRESPSDARGIEKCTGWRAQFPVSMFEITERDGGRISFTMSANLLSVAGLLLLLLSMTWFDATTRFPGVRAIVPTLGTVFVILAGEQAWPNQMLLARRSMVFIGLISYPLYLWHWPLLVFARTLWSEVPPAVIRLALVLISVVLAWATYTWLEKPIRRAVEAHNPKRTFMLVALASFMMLTGFFGVAVKKGYIPVRLHTLSSLSEAALDWDYPGNDKAQWKGTQEGTVLFFGDSYIEQYFPRIRWLVEHHAGTHRTVRFYTEEGCAPVPGITRKSTRMCGAFASNGFRLAQQENVVQVIVGGSWLGMVNRGDYFFEGDPQEHVIDFNGREGVQVFSRLTEELAQLKAMGKRVQLVLNPPGGKMADPTNLITNRVVAAPRLIFRSIPMQEHVATTGVINAKMRAVAAQAGIPVLDPAEWMCSALECPVTDATGIPIFYNSTHLRASYVEKNIRVFDDFVVPRSKGAIFGGGTANLIAGGQ
;
A
#
# COMPACT_ATOMS: atom_id res chain seq x y z
N MET A 1 -1.42 54.98 -13.40
CA MET A 1 0.04 54.73 -13.24
C MET A 1 0.32 53.27 -13.60
N HIS A 2 0.74 53.04 -14.83
CA HIS A 2 1.12 51.69 -15.32
C HIS A 2 2.55 51.38 -14.89
N HIS A 3 2.75 50.41 -13.99
CA HIS A 3 4.07 49.85 -13.75
C HIS A 3 4.21 48.56 -14.57
N GLY A 4 5.03 48.67 -15.63
CA GLY A 4 5.46 47.59 -16.46
C GLY A 4 6.35 46.61 -15.66
N TYR A 5 5.97 45.36 -15.62
CA TYR A 5 6.82 44.27 -15.14
C TYR A 5 7.87 43.96 -16.23
N ASN A 6 9.05 44.53 -16.07
CA ASN A 6 10.23 44.11 -16.80
C ASN A 6 10.68 42.74 -16.35
N ASN A 7 10.69 41.81 -17.30
CA ASN A 7 11.14 40.43 -17.16
C ASN A 7 12.64 40.35 -17.49
N PRO A 8 13.56 40.17 -16.49
CA PRO A 8 14.98 40.04 -16.77
C PRO A 8 15.34 38.57 -16.88
N ILE A 9 15.02 37.90 -18.01
CA ILE A 9 15.61 36.61 -18.35
C ILE A 9 16.28 36.77 -19.69
N GLY A 10 17.63 36.80 -19.63
CA GLY A 10 18.49 36.89 -20.81
C GLY A 10 18.30 35.74 -21.78
N ASN A 11 18.46 36.04 -23.06
CA ASN A 11 18.37 35.17 -24.21
C ASN A 11 19.29 33.93 -24.09
N ALA A 12 18.76 32.84 -23.57
CA ALA A 12 19.21 31.49 -23.88
C ALA A 12 18.06 30.83 -24.66
N SER A 13 18.33 30.32 -25.84
CA SER A 13 17.37 29.63 -26.72
C SER A 13 16.69 28.51 -25.97
N HIS A 14 15.55 28.79 -25.40
CA HIS A 14 14.74 27.86 -24.64
C HIS A 14 13.88 27.01 -25.62
N THR A 15 13.97 25.71 -25.53
CA THR A 15 12.79 24.86 -25.77
C THR A 15 11.65 25.47 -24.97
N GLY A 16 10.59 25.95 -25.63
CA GLY A 16 9.54 26.78 -25.02
C GLY A 16 8.97 26.13 -23.74
N TYR A 17 8.81 26.93 -22.71
CA TYR A 17 8.20 26.52 -21.43
C TYR A 17 6.75 26.03 -21.67
N ARG A 18 6.46 24.78 -21.32
CA ARG A 18 5.19 24.08 -21.54
C ARG A 18 4.26 24.24 -20.34
N ARG A 19 3.37 25.25 -20.39
CA ARG A 19 2.38 25.56 -19.34
C ARG A 19 1.35 24.45 -19.16
N ASP A 20 0.99 23.78 -20.23
CA ASP A 20 0.05 22.65 -20.24
C ASP A 20 0.58 21.45 -19.45
N ILE A 21 1.89 21.19 -19.46
CA ILE A 21 2.50 20.13 -18.64
C ILE A 21 2.41 20.46 -17.15
N ASP A 22 2.61 21.71 -16.74
CA ASP A 22 2.38 22.07 -15.34
C ASP A 22 0.89 21.95 -14.98
N GLY A 23 -0.03 22.29 -15.89
CA GLY A 23 -1.47 22.04 -15.69
C GLY A 23 -1.80 20.53 -15.58
N LEU A 24 -1.15 19.68 -16.36
CA LEU A 24 -1.33 18.23 -16.28
C LEU A 24 -0.79 17.67 -14.93
N ARG A 25 0.31 18.21 -14.41
CA ARG A 25 0.81 17.93 -13.05
C ARG A 25 -0.19 18.36 -11.98
N ALA A 26 -0.86 19.51 -12.19
CA ALA A 26 -1.92 19.96 -11.30
C ALA A 26 -3.10 18.99 -11.27
N LEU A 27 -3.56 18.54 -12.46
CA LEU A 27 -4.63 17.54 -12.56
C LEU A 27 -4.25 16.26 -11.80
N ALA A 28 -3.03 15.77 -12.00
CA ALA A 28 -2.52 14.57 -11.33
C ALA A 28 -2.48 14.70 -9.80
N VAL A 29 -1.91 15.80 -9.26
CA VAL A 29 -1.85 15.97 -7.79
C VAL A 29 -3.22 16.18 -7.18
N LEU A 30 -4.12 16.91 -7.84
CA LEU A 30 -5.49 17.11 -7.35
C LEU A 30 -6.28 15.81 -7.33
N ALA A 31 -6.09 14.93 -8.33
CA ALA A 31 -6.71 13.60 -8.34
C ALA A 31 -6.22 12.75 -7.15
N VAL A 32 -4.91 12.74 -6.87
CA VAL A 32 -4.34 12.03 -5.72
C VAL A 32 -4.87 12.59 -4.39
N LEU A 33 -4.92 13.92 -4.23
CA LEU A 33 -5.47 14.57 -3.04
C LEU A 33 -6.95 14.23 -2.83
N ALA A 34 -7.74 14.27 -3.91
CA ALA A 34 -9.16 13.92 -3.86
C ALA A 34 -9.35 12.45 -3.45
N PHE A 35 -8.59 11.53 -4.00
CA PHE A 35 -8.60 10.12 -3.62
C PHE A 35 -8.25 9.92 -2.14
N HIS A 36 -7.19 10.55 -1.66
CA HIS A 36 -6.74 10.37 -0.28
C HIS A 36 -7.66 11.04 0.76
N ALA A 37 -8.23 12.20 0.44
CA ALA A 37 -9.13 12.91 1.35
C ALA A 37 -10.58 12.44 1.22
N PHE A 38 -11.04 12.08 0.01
CA PHE A 38 -12.43 11.76 -0.32
C PHE A 38 -12.52 10.58 -1.31
N PRO A 39 -12.11 9.36 -0.93
CA PRO A 39 -12.00 8.22 -1.85
C PRO A 39 -13.32 7.83 -2.52
N GLN A 40 -14.46 8.14 -1.88
CA GLN A 40 -15.79 7.88 -2.46
C GLN A 40 -16.15 8.83 -3.61
N MET A 41 -15.56 10.04 -3.65
CA MET A 41 -15.81 11.01 -4.73
C MET A 41 -14.97 10.72 -5.98
N LEU A 42 -13.75 10.25 -5.80
CA LEU A 42 -12.82 9.97 -6.91
C LEU A 42 -12.03 8.68 -6.62
N PRO A 43 -12.66 7.51 -6.72
CA PRO A 43 -12.08 6.24 -6.27
C PRO A 43 -10.83 5.83 -7.06
N GLY A 44 -10.70 6.24 -8.32
CA GLY A 44 -9.54 5.99 -9.18
C GLY A 44 -8.50 7.10 -9.15
N GLY A 45 -8.60 8.11 -8.27
CA GLY A 45 -7.66 9.24 -8.26
C GLY A 45 -6.20 8.88 -8.00
N PHE A 46 -5.92 7.67 -7.50
CA PHE A 46 -4.56 7.14 -7.33
C PHE A 46 -3.78 7.04 -8.66
N VAL A 47 -4.46 6.93 -9.81
CA VAL A 47 -3.81 6.92 -11.13
C VAL A 47 -3.08 8.23 -11.48
N GLY A 48 -3.29 9.30 -10.69
CA GLY A 48 -2.49 10.51 -10.80
C GLY A 48 -0.99 10.26 -10.64
N VAL A 49 -0.58 9.19 -9.94
CA VAL A 49 0.83 8.78 -9.83
C VAL A 49 1.35 8.29 -11.19
N ASP A 50 0.57 7.51 -11.94
CA ASP A 50 0.94 7.01 -13.28
C ASP A 50 1.09 8.19 -14.26
N VAL A 51 0.23 9.19 -14.14
CA VAL A 51 0.36 10.46 -14.87
C VAL A 51 1.70 11.14 -14.55
N PHE A 52 2.08 11.21 -13.26
CA PHE A 52 3.38 11.75 -12.86
C PHE A 52 4.54 10.96 -13.44
N PHE A 53 4.49 9.64 -13.46
CA PHE A 53 5.57 8.80 -14.01
C PHE A 53 5.80 9.09 -15.51
N VAL A 54 4.75 9.18 -16.30
CA VAL A 54 4.88 9.53 -17.73
C VAL A 54 5.45 10.95 -17.91
N ILE A 55 4.93 11.94 -17.17
CA ILE A 55 5.45 13.33 -17.22
C ILE A 55 6.93 13.37 -16.81
N SER A 56 7.30 12.68 -15.75
CA SER A 56 8.66 12.62 -15.21
C SER A 56 9.62 11.98 -16.20
N GLY A 57 9.21 10.87 -16.81
CA GLY A 57 9.98 10.22 -17.89
C GLY A 57 10.18 11.11 -19.10
N TYR A 58 9.12 11.82 -19.53
CA TYR A 58 9.17 12.77 -20.63
C TYR A 58 10.11 13.95 -20.38
N LEU A 59 9.95 14.61 -19.23
CA LEU A 59 10.75 15.80 -18.91
C LEU A 59 12.22 15.47 -18.70
N ILE A 60 12.52 14.38 -17.96
CA ILE A 60 13.90 14.03 -17.69
C ILE A 60 14.64 13.55 -18.95
N SER A 61 13.97 12.76 -19.79
CA SER A 61 14.55 12.31 -21.06
C SER A 61 14.75 13.46 -22.03
N SER A 62 13.81 14.43 -22.09
CA SER A 62 13.96 15.64 -22.90
C SER A 62 15.19 16.46 -22.53
N VAL A 63 15.45 16.62 -21.22
CA VAL A 63 16.65 17.30 -20.72
C VAL A 63 17.92 16.51 -21.07
N LEU A 64 17.91 15.19 -20.84
CA LEU A 64 19.06 14.33 -21.15
C LEU A 64 19.39 14.32 -22.65
N PHE A 65 18.41 14.21 -23.51
CA PHE A 65 18.61 14.26 -24.96
C PHE A 65 19.18 15.62 -25.40
N SER A 66 18.69 16.72 -24.80
CA SER A 66 19.22 18.05 -25.06
C SER A 66 20.69 18.17 -24.66
N ASP A 67 21.04 17.70 -23.46
CA ASP A 67 22.41 17.76 -22.94
C ASP A 67 23.36 16.84 -23.74
N LEU A 68 22.92 15.62 -24.09
CA LEU A 68 23.69 14.66 -24.91
C LEU A 68 23.96 15.18 -26.32
N GLN A 69 22.95 15.76 -26.98
CA GLN A 69 23.13 16.32 -28.32
C GLN A 69 24.11 17.49 -28.36
N ARG A 70 24.09 18.34 -27.31
CA ARG A 70 24.99 19.48 -27.20
C ARG A 70 26.37 19.10 -26.66
N GLY A 71 26.62 17.82 -26.37
CA GLY A 71 27.88 17.35 -25.76
C GLY A 71 28.18 17.92 -24.38
N ARG A 72 27.15 18.41 -23.67
CA ARG A 72 27.27 19.06 -22.35
C ARG A 72 26.80 18.20 -21.18
N PHE A 73 26.41 16.95 -21.45
CA PHE A 73 25.92 16.06 -20.41
C PHE A 73 27.02 15.71 -19.41
N THR A 74 26.78 15.95 -18.12
CA THR A 74 27.59 15.45 -17.01
C THR A 74 26.68 14.91 -15.91
N TYR A 75 27.05 13.76 -15.33
CA TYR A 75 26.32 13.16 -14.20
C TYR A 75 26.25 14.12 -13.01
N ARG A 76 27.38 14.78 -12.69
CA ARG A 76 27.45 15.74 -11.57
C ARG A 76 26.41 16.84 -11.68
N GLU A 77 26.25 17.46 -12.86
CA GLU A 77 25.30 18.53 -13.05
C GLU A 77 23.86 18.02 -13.05
N PHE A 78 23.63 16.85 -13.62
CA PHE A 78 22.33 16.20 -13.62
C PHE A 78 21.82 15.95 -12.20
N TYR A 79 22.62 15.27 -11.35
CA TYR A 79 22.22 14.99 -9.98
C TYR A 79 22.17 16.25 -9.12
N ALA A 80 23.05 17.22 -9.32
CA ALA A 80 23.00 18.50 -8.63
C ALA A 80 21.67 19.24 -8.88
N ARG A 81 21.15 19.21 -10.12
CA ARG A 81 19.81 19.78 -10.43
C ARG A 81 18.69 19.04 -9.69
N ARG A 82 18.79 17.72 -9.56
CA ARG A 82 17.80 16.90 -8.84
C ARG A 82 17.83 17.15 -7.35
N MET A 83 19.01 17.10 -6.73
CA MET A 83 19.16 17.39 -5.30
C MET A 83 18.53 18.73 -4.90
N ARG A 84 18.76 19.78 -5.68
CA ARG A 84 18.19 21.12 -5.43
C ARG A 84 16.67 21.15 -5.50
N ARG A 85 16.07 20.30 -6.30
CA ARG A 85 14.63 20.25 -6.49
C ARG A 85 13.93 19.39 -5.44
N ILE A 86 14.56 18.32 -4.98
CA ILE A 86 13.91 17.27 -4.20
C ILE A 86 14.27 17.35 -2.72
N PHE A 87 15.56 17.46 -2.38
CA PHE A 87 16.04 17.37 -1.00
C PHE A 87 15.44 18.43 -0.06
N PRO A 88 15.31 19.72 -0.44
CA PRO A 88 14.85 20.73 0.51
C PRO A 88 13.46 20.42 1.06
N ALA A 89 12.48 20.17 0.20
CA ALA A 89 11.12 19.91 0.61
C ALA A 89 10.99 18.56 1.32
N LEU A 90 11.63 17.50 0.78
CA LEU A 90 11.59 16.17 1.36
C LEU A 90 12.17 16.16 2.78
N ALA A 91 13.35 16.74 2.99
CA ALA A 91 14.00 16.73 4.29
C ALA A 91 13.18 17.49 5.35
N VAL A 92 12.56 18.62 4.99
CA VAL A 92 11.67 19.36 5.89
C VAL A 92 10.45 18.53 6.27
N VAL A 93 9.80 17.87 5.30
CA VAL A 93 8.63 17.02 5.58
C VAL A 93 9.02 15.84 6.47
N LEU A 94 10.13 15.15 6.17
CA LEU A 94 10.62 14.02 6.99
C LEU A 94 10.94 14.47 8.42
N ALA A 95 11.65 15.61 8.60
CA ALA A 95 11.97 16.15 9.90
C ALA A 95 10.70 16.55 10.67
N THR A 96 9.74 17.18 10.00
CA THR A 96 8.44 17.55 10.61
C THR A 96 7.67 16.32 11.06
N CYS A 97 7.67 15.24 10.23
CA CYS A 97 7.05 13.97 10.60
C CYS A 97 7.71 13.33 11.82
N LEU A 98 9.04 13.39 11.94
CA LEU A 98 9.76 12.90 13.14
C LEU A 98 9.36 13.70 14.39
N VAL A 99 9.36 15.02 14.32
CA VAL A 99 9.02 15.87 15.46
C VAL A 99 7.56 15.68 15.88
N PHE A 100 6.63 15.72 14.91
CA PHE A 100 5.22 15.56 15.21
C PHE A 100 4.90 14.13 15.67
N GLY A 101 5.53 13.13 15.04
CA GLY A 101 5.40 11.73 15.45
C GLY A 101 5.89 11.49 16.88
N TRP A 102 7.00 12.10 17.29
CA TRP A 102 7.48 12.06 18.66
C TRP A 102 6.44 12.55 19.68
N LEU A 103 5.65 13.57 19.30
CA LEU A 103 4.61 14.14 20.16
C LEU A 103 3.37 13.25 20.31
N VAL A 104 2.95 12.53 19.24
CA VAL A 104 1.59 11.94 19.15
C VAL A 104 1.56 10.43 18.94
N LEU A 105 2.66 9.81 18.52
CA LEU A 105 2.72 8.39 18.24
C LEU A 105 3.10 7.57 19.47
N LEU A 106 2.66 6.30 19.50
CA LEU A 106 3.14 5.28 20.42
C LEU A 106 4.51 4.75 19.96
N ASP A 107 5.24 4.04 20.85
CA ASP A 107 6.58 3.53 20.58
C ASP A 107 6.66 2.69 19.29
N ALA A 108 5.72 1.75 19.09
CA ALA A 108 5.66 0.92 17.90
C ALA A 108 5.39 1.75 16.61
N GLU A 109 4.46 2.71 16.71
CA GLU A 109 4.12 3.61 15.60
C GLU A 109 5.30 4.51 15.23
N TYR A 110 6.01 5.02 16.23
CA TYR A 110 7.17 5.89 16.03
C TYR A 110 8.36 5.12 15.48
N THR A 111 8.59 3.90 15.96
CA THR A 111 9.60 2.98 15.42
C THR A 111 9.36 2.69 13.94
N GLN A 112 8.11 2.46 13.55
CA GLN A 112 7.73 2.27 12.14
C GLN A 112 7.94 3.57 11.34
N LEU A 113 7.54 4.73 11.88
CA LEU A 113 7.82 6.02 11.25
C LEU A 113 9.32 6.23 11.04
N GLY A 114 10.16 5.92 12.03
CA GLY A 114 11.61 5.98 11.92
C GLY A 114 12.17 5.14 10.77
N ARG A 115 11.64 3.92 10.57
CA ARG A 115 11.96 3.07 9.43
C ARG A 115 11.60 3.73 8.11
N HIS A 116 10.40 4.32 8.01
CA HIS A 116 9.94 4.98 6.80
C HIS A 116 10.71 6.28 6.51
N VAL A 117 11.10 7.05 7.54
CA VAL A 117 11.97 8.22 7.38
C VAL A 117 13.34 7.83 6.83
N ALA A 118 13.97 6.81 7.42
CA ALA A 118 15.26 6.30 6.92
C ALA A 118 15.16 5.81 5.47
N ALA A 119 14.10 5.05 5.14
CA ALA A 119 13.86 4.55 3.80
C ALA A 119 13.51 5.69 2.81
N GLY A 120 12.75 6.70 3.24
CA GLY A 120 12.42 7.88 2.44
C GLY A 120 13.64 8.74 2.14
N ALA A 121 14.50 8.98 3.13
CA ALA A 121 15.76 9.71 2.95
C ALA A 121 16.74 8.97 2.01
N GLY A 122 16.69 7.63 2.00
CA GLY A 122 17.48 6.77 1.11
C GLY A 122 16.81 6.45 -0.23
N PHE A 123 15.61 7.00 -0.51
CA PHE A 123 14.82 6.72 -1.73
C PHE A 123 14.50 5.23 -1.96
N VAL A 124 14.35 4.46 -0.87
CA VAL A 124 13.99 3.04 -0.88
C VAL A 124 12.70 2.75 -0.11
N ALA A 125 11.83 3.77 0.04
CA ALA A 125 10.56 3.65 0.74
C ALA A 125 9.66 2.57 0.12
N ASN A 126 9.65 2.45 -1.21
CA ASN A 126 8.92 1.41 -1.94
C ASN A 126 9.37 -0.01 -1.55
N LEU A 127 10.67 -0.26 -1.38
CA LEU A 127 11.21 -1.56 -0.99
C LEU A 127 10.91 -1.87 0.48
N ALA A 128 10.96 -0.86 1.36
CA ALA A 128 10.57 -1.01 2.76
C ALA A 128 9.10 -1.37 2.90
N LEU A 129 8.22 -0.67 2.20
CA LEU A 129 6.78 -0.89 2.19
C LEU A 129 6.40 -2.23 1.54
N TRP A 130 7.08 -2.63 0.48
CA TRP A 130 6.90 -3.96 -0.11
C TRP A 130 7.22 -5.09 0.87
N ARG A 131 8.30 -4.95 1.65
CA ARG A 131 8.68 -5.95 2.67
C ARG A 131 7.72 -5.98 3.86
N GLU A 132 7.06 -4.87 4.13
CA GLU A 132 6.04 -4.77 5.18
C GLU A 132 4.67 -5.27 4.71
N SER A 133 4.41 -5.28 3.39
CA SER A 133 3.13 -5.68 2.85
C SER A 133 2.88 -7.17 3.11
N GLY A 134 1.89 -7.46 3.94
CA GLY A 134 1.48 -8.80 4.35
C GLY A 134 0.14 -8.76 5.06
N TYR A 135 -0.32 -9.89 5.54
CA TYR A 135 -1.62 -10.00 6.19
C TYR A 135 -1.73 -9.16 7.47
N PHE A 136 -0.66 -9.09 8.24
CA PHE A 136 -0.57 -8.32 9.48
C PHE A 136 -0.03 -6.91 9.28
N ASP A 137 0.09 -6.46 8.02
CA ASP A 137 0.53 -5.10 7.78
C ASP A 137 -0.48 -4.10 8.35
N ARG A 138 0.05 -3.07 8.99
CA ARG A 138 -0.77 -1.96 9.48
C ARG A 138 -1.49 -1.31 8.31
N ALA A 139 -2.74 -0.92 8.52
CA ALA A 139 -3.53 -0.27 7.49
C ALA A 139 -2.72 0.87 6.83
N ALA A 140 -2.70 0.87 5.50
CA ALA A 140 -1.92 1.82 4.70
C ALA A 140 -2.20 3.28 5.11
N GLU A 141 -3.45 3.55 5.50
CA GLU A 141 -3.93 4.87 5.92
C GLU A 141 -3.39 5.35 7.28
N LEU A 142 -2.64 4.51 7.98
CA LEU A 142 -1.98 4.85 9.25
C LEU A 142 -0.47 5.02 9.10
N LYS A 143 0.08 4.93 7.89
CA LYS A 143 1.51 5.11 7.60
C LYS A 143 1.78 6.51 7.06
N PRO A 144 2.31 7.46 7.88
CA PRO A 144 2.44 8.88 7.49
C PRO A 144 3.29 9.13 6.25
N LEU A 145 4.20 8.23 5.91
CA LEU A 145 5.11 8.36 4.77
C LEU A 145 4.87 7.32 3.67
N LEU A 146 3.69 6.67 3.66
CA LEU A 146 3.33 5.68 2.65
C LEU A 146 3.56 6.19 1.23
N HIS A 147 3.07 7.41 0.93
CA HIS A 147 3.11 8.01 -0.41
C HIS A 147 4.51 8.15 -1.02
N LEU A 148 5.57 8.08 -0.20
CA LEU A 148 6.96 8.13 -0.69
C LEU A 148 7.39 6.92 -1.51
N TRP A 149 6.55 5.87 -1.59
CA TRP A 149 6.83 4.73 -2.47
C TRP A 149 7.03 5.14 -3.92
N SER A 150 6.20 6.04 -4.43
CA SER A 150 6.26 6.50 -5.82
C SER A 150 7.51 7.33 -6.08
N LEU A 151 7.88 8.21 -5.13
CA LEU A 151 9.14 8.97 -5.19
C LEU A 151 10.36 8.04 -5.18
N GLY A 152 10.31 6.94 -4.41
CA GLY A 152 11.35 5.91 -4.43
C GLY A 152 11.56 5.31 -5.82
N ILE A 153 10.49 4.90 -6.49
CA ILE A 153 10.55 4.37 -7.86
C ILE A 153 11.10 5.41 -8.85
N GLU A 154 10.62 6.66 -8.74
CA GLU A 154 11.02 7.76 -9.62
C GLU A 154 12.53 8.05 -9.50
N GLU A 155 13.06 8.16 -8.27
CA GLU A 155 14.47 8.45 -8.05
C GLU A 155 15.39 7.26 -8.39
N GLN A 156 14.93 6.02 -8.19
CA GLN A 156 15.65 4.83 -8.65
C GLN A 156 15.75 4.81 -10.19
N PHE A 157 14.67 5.18 -10.88
CA PHE A 157 14.72 5.36 -12.32
C PHE A 157 15.71 6.46 -12.71
N TYR A 158 15.71 7.61 -12.06
CA TYR A 158 16.64 8.71 -12.35
C TYR A 158 18.10 8.35 -12.05
N PHE A 159 18.33 7.40 -11.16
CA PHE A 159 19.70 6.91 -10.90
C PHE A 159 20.24 6.07 -12.08
N VAL A 160 19.40 5.20 -12.63
CA VAL A 160 19.82 4.27 -13.71
C VAL A 160 19.70 4.91 -15.10
N TRP A 161 18.68 5.73 -15.32
CA TRP A 161 18.26 6.20 -16.63
C TRP A 161 19.29 7.01 -17.41
N PRO A 162 20.04 7.97 -16.80
CA PRO A 162 21.06 8.72 -17.52
C PRO A 162 22.19 7.83 -18.06
N LEU A 163 22.55 6.77 -17.31
CA LEU A 163 23.56 5.80 -17.76
C LEU A 163 23.04 5.00 -18.97
N VAL A 164 21.83 4.48 -18.86
CA VAL A 164 21.18 3.71 -19.94
C VAL A 164 21.10 4.56 -21.22
N LEU A 165 20.62 5.80 -21.10
CA LEU A 165 20.48 6.70 -22.25
C LEU A 165 21.85 7.12 -22.83
N ALA A 166 22.83 7.43 -22.02
CA ALA A 166 24.17 7.79 -22.50
C ALA A 166 24.83 6.65 -23.28
N LEU A 167 24.72 5.41 -22.79
CA LEU A 167 25.23 4.21 -23.47
C LEU A 167 24.45 3.93 -24.76
N ALA A 168 23.12 4.03 -24.73
CA ALA A 168 22.27 3.82 -25.92
C ALA A 168 22.53 4.90 -26.98
N TRP A 169 22.72 6.15 -26.55
CA TRP A 169 23.04 7.28 -27.43
C TRP A 169 24.35 7.10 -28.16
N SER A 170 25.43 6.73 -27.43
CA SER A 170 26.75 6.51 -28.01
C SER A 170 26.77 5.38 -29.05
N ARG A 171 25.91 4.37 -28.88
CA ARG A 171 25.76 3.22 -29.77
C ARG A 171 24.67 3.41 -30.85
N ARG A 172 23.97 4.54 -30.86
CA ARG A 172 22.79 4.83 -31.75
C ARG A 172 21.62 3.86 -31.59
N TRP A 173 21.50 3.20 -30.42
CA TRP A 173 20.44 2.22 -30.12
C TRP A 173 19.32 2.81 -29.27
N THR A 174 19.24 4.13 -29.16
CA THR A 174 18.31 4.82 -28.24
C THR A 174 16.86 4.36 -28.42
N GLY A 175 16.34 4.37 -29.65
CA GLY A 175 14.95 3.94 -29.89
C GLY A 175 14.69 2.47 -29.52
N ALA A 176 15.62 1.58 -29.87
CA ALA A 176 15.51 0.14 -29.56
C ALA A 176 15.54 -0.11 -28.05
N VAL A 177 16.45 0.55 -27.32
CA VAL A 177 16.57 0.42 -25.86
C VAL A 177 15.33 0.95 -25.15
N LEU A 178 14.83 2.13 -25.57
CA LEU A 178 13.60 2.71 -25.02
C LEU A 178 12.42 1.77 -25.21
N THR A 179 12.24 1.23 -26.41
CA THR A 179 11.16 0.29 -26.73
C THR A 179 11.31 -1.00 -25.94
N ALA A 180 12.51 -1.58 -25.87
CA ALA A 180 12.77 -2.81 -25.13
C ALA A 180 12.49 -2.66 -23.62
N VAL A 181 12.93 -1.55 -23.01
CA VAL A 181 12.65 -1.27 -21.59
C VAL A 181 11.17 -1.08 -21.36
N THR A 182 10.47 -0.32 -22.22
CA THR A 182 9.03 -0.08 -22.10
C THR A 182 8.25 -1.40 -22.18
N LEU A 183 8.48 -2.18 -23.24
CA LEU A 183 7.76 -3.45 -23.45
C LEU A 183 8.12 -4.52 -22.42
N GLY A 184 9.40 -4.67 -22.10
CA GLY A 184 9.87 -5.64 -21.12
C GLY A 184 9.36 -5.36 -19.70
N SER A 185 9.43 -4.11 -19.25
CA SER A 185 8.90 -3.69 -17.96
C SER A 185 7.37 -3.79 -17.92
N PHE A 186 6.66 -3.45 -18.99
CA PHE A 186 5.21 -3.62 -19.09
C PHE A 186 4.81 -5.09 -19.00
N ALA A 187 5.43 -5.98 -19.78
CA ALA A 187 5.16 -7.41 -19.74
C ALA A 187 5.41 -7.99 -18.33
N LEU A 188 6.50 -7.56 -17.70
CA LEU A 188 6.80 -7.92 -16.30
C LEU A 188 5.73 -7.39 -15.35
N GLY A 189 5.24 -6.17 -15.54
CA GLY A 189 4.16 -5.56 -14.75
C GLY A 189 2.85 -6.36 -14.87
N VAL A 190 2.47 -6.77 -16.08
CA VAL A 190 1.28 -7.61 -16.32
C VAL A 190 1.44 -8.97 -15.66
N TRP A 191 2.60 -9.61 -15.80
CA TRP A 191 2.89 -10.90 -15.19
C TRP A 191 2.83 -10.81 -13.65
N TRP A 192 3.50 -9.80 -13.06
CA TRP A 192 3.58 -9.65 -11.61
C TRP A 192 2.22 -9.30 -10.97
N THR A 193 1.38 -8.51 -11.65
CA THR A 193 0.02 -8.19 -11.17
C THR A 193 -0.85 -9.44 -10.98
N ARG A 194 -0.54 -10.54 -11.73
CA ARG A 194 -1.24 -11.82 -11.58
C ARG A 194 -0.72 -12.66 -10.41
N HIS A 195 0.56 -12.48 -10.00
CA HIS A 195 1.23 -13.32 -9.01
C HIS A 195 1.39 -12.63 -7.66
N SER A 196 1.63 -11.32 -7.63
CA SER A 196 1.80 -10.52 -6.42
C SER A 196 1.40 -9.08 -6.68
N ALA A 197 0.21 -8.69 -6.24
CA ALA A 197 -0.29 -7.31 -6.39
C ALA A 197 0.64 -6.29 -5.71
N ALA A 198 1.12 -6.60 -4.50
CA ALA A 198 2.07 -5.76 -3.77
C ALA A 198 3.41 -5.62 -4.51
N GLY A 199 3.94 -6.72 -5.07
CA GLY A 199 5.16 -6.67 -5.88
C GLY A 199 5.00 -5.84 -7.14
N ALA A 200 3.87 -5.98 -7.86
CA ALA A 200 3.56 -5.17 -9.04
C ALA A 200 3.44 -3.69 -8.72
N PHE A 201 2.95 -3.35 -7.53
CA PHE A 201 2.70 -1.97 -7.10
C PHE A 201 3.96 -1.26 -6.60
N TYR A 202 4.73 -1.91 -5.71
CA TYR A 202 5.86 -1.29 -5.01
C TYR A 202 7.22 -1.48 -5.68
N LEU A 203 7.43 -2.56 -6.46
CA LEU A 203 8.73 -2.79 -7.08
C LEU A 203 8.96 -1.88 -8.29
N PRO A 204 10.21 -1.44 -8.55
CA PRO A 204 10.49 -0.50 -9.63
C PRO A 204 10.37 -1.13 -11.02
N MET A 205 10.85 -2.38 -11.18
CA MET A 205 10.92 -3.04 -12.49
C MET A 205 9.56 -3.16 -13.20
N PRO A 206 8.45 -3.55 -12.56
CA PRO A 206 7.12 -3.62 -13.20
C PRO A 206 6.48 -2.25 -13.45
N ARG A 207 7.09 -1.14 -12.98
CA ARG A 207 6.58 0.23 -13.11
C ARG A 207 7.43 1.12 -14.01
N PHE A 208 8.67 0.76 -14.31
CA PHE A 208 9.58 1.58 -15.12
C PHE A 208 9.08 1.85 -16.54
N TRP A 209 8.18 1.01 -17.08
CA TRP A 209 7.61 1.23 -18.41
C TRP A 209 6.85 2.55 -18.56
N GLU A 210 6.23 3.06 -17.49
CA GLU A 210 5.48 4.32 -17.50
C GLU A 210 6.44 5.52 -17.69
N LEU A 211 7.57 5.51 -16.96
CA LEU A 211 8.62 6.51 -17.12
C LEU A 211 9.34 6.34 -18.47
N ALA A 212 9.63 5.09 -18.89
CA ALA A 212 10.27 4.81 -20.16
C ALA A 212 9.38 5.19 -21.35
N LEU A 213 8.05 5.02 -21.25
CA LEU A 213 7.08 5.49 -22.24
C LEU A 213 7.13 7.02 -22.38
N GLY A 214 7.23 7.75 -21.27
CA GLY A 214 7.51 9.20 -21.31
C GLY A 214 8.82 9.52 -22.01
N GLY A 215 9.88 8.73 -21.76
CA GLY A 215 11.16 8.85 -22.44
C GLY A 215 11.09 8.56 -23.95
N LEU A 216 10.33 7.54 -24.35
CA LEU A 216 10.05 7.20 -25.75
C LEU A 216 9.30 8.33 -26.46
N LEU A 217 8.31 8.91 -25.76
CA LEU A 217 7.60 10.09 -26.25
C LEU A 217 8.54 11.28 -26.49
N ALA A 218 9.45 11.56 -25.54
CA ALA A 218 10.43 12.63 -25.66
C ALA A 218 11.40 12.40 -26.82
N TRP A 219 11.82 11.16 -27.05
CA TRP A 219 12.66 10.79 -28.18
C TRP A 219 11.92 10.98 -29.52
N HIS A 220 10.67 10.54 -29.59
CA HIS A 220 9.84 10.64 -30.78
C HIS A 220 9.54 12.11 -31.14
N THR A 221 9.05 12.93 -30.19
CA THR A 221 8.71 14.34 -30.43
C THR A 221 9.93 15.16 -30.86
N ARG A 222 11.14 14.77 -30.44
CA ARG A 222 12.38 15.40 -30.86
C ARG A 222 12.83 14.96 -32.27
N ALA A 223 12.74 13.66 -32.55
CA ALA A 223 13.16 13.10 -33.82
C ALA A 223 12.33 13.64 -35.01
N TYR A 224 11.06 13.96 -34.74
CA TYR A 224 10.10 14.43 -35.73
C TYR A 224 9.67 15.90 -35.57
N GLY A 225 10.01 16.54 -34.43
CA GLY A 225 9.80 17.96 -34.23
C GLY A 225 10.77 18.76 -35.09
N ARG A 226 10.27 19.37 -36.16
CA ARG A 226 11.03 20.25 -37.06
C ARG A 226 11.67 21.38 -36.26
N GLU A 227 12.99 21.32 -36.10
CA GLU A 227 13.79 22.51 -35.86
C GLU A 227 13.67 23.41 -37.12
N SER A 228 13.55 24.72 -36.86
CA SER A 228 13.48 25.75 -37.91
C SER A 228 14.60 25.57 -38.99
N PRO A 229 14.37 25.86 -40.25
CA PRO A 229 15.31 25.63 -41.38
C PRO A 229 16.69 26.30 -41.26
N SER A 230 16.92 27.12 -40.22
CA SER A 230 18.18 27.83 -40.01
C SER A 230 19.36 26.97 -39.56
N ASP A 231 19.15 25.76 -39.01
CA ASP A 231 20.23 24.91 -38.51
C ASP A 231 20.53 23.65 -39.34
N ALA A 232 20.01 23.61 -40.58
CA ALA A 232 20.04 22.42 -41.45
C ALA A 232 21.42 22.08 -42.07
N ARG A 233 22.52 22.77 -41.72
CA ARG A 233 23.86 22.55 -42.36
C ARG A 233 24.71 21.47 -41.73
N GLY A 234 24.21 20.69 -40.77
CA GLY A 234 25.01 19.69 -40.05
C GLY A 234 24.50 18.25 -40.00
N ILE A 235 23.34 17.90 -40.60
CA ILE A 235 22.67 16.62 -40.29
C ILE A 235 22.61 15.64 -41.50
N GLU A 236 23.36 15.85 -42.54
CA GLU A 236 23.25 15.03 -43.76
C GLU A 236 23.95 13.65 -43.71
N LYS A 237 24.44 13.17 -42.56
CA LYS A 237 25.15 11.89 -42.47
C LYS A 237 24.64 10.88 -41.44
N CYS A 238 23.38 10.95 -41.02
CA CYS A 238 22.80 9.95 -40.07
C CYS A 238 21.59 9.17 -40.60
N THR A 239 21.48 9.01 -41.92
CA THR A 239 20.37 8.25 -42.55
C THR A 239 20.79 6.80 -42.81
N GLY A 240 20.78 5.98 -41.78
CA GLY A 240 21.08 4.57 -41.98
C GLY A 240 20.36 3.69 -40.99
N TRP A 241 19.05 3.86 -40.82
CA TRP A 241 18.07 2.86 -40.39
C TRP A 241 16.69 3.54 -40.29
N ARG A 242 16.04 3.60 -41.45
CA ARG A 242 14.58 3.81 -41.48
C ARG A 242 13.96 2.51 -40.96
N ALA A 243 13.77 2.38 -39.66
CA ALA A 243 12.78 1.44 -39.14
C ALA A 243 11.41 1.97 -39.59
N GLN A 244 10.86 1.36 -40.64
CA GLN A 244 9.50 1.57 -41.10
C GLN A 244 8.52 1.06 -40.03
N PHE A 245 8.31 1.86 -38.98
CA PHE A 245 7.00 1.81 -38.32
C PHE A 245 6.03 2.60 -39.22
N PRO A 246 4.84 2.09 -39.51
CA PRO A 246 3.91 2.77 -40.37
C PRO A 246 3.43 4.07 -39.72
N VAL A 247 4.15 5.15 -39.97
CA VAL A 247 3.75 6.52 -39.61
C VAL A 247 2.53 6.96 -40.45
N SER A 248 2.06 6.11 -41.35
CA SER A 248 0.86 6.33 -42.17
C SER A 248 -0.45 6.51 -41.37
N MET A 249 -0.43 6.28 -40.07
CA MET A 249 -1.59 6.59 -39.22
C MET A 249 -1.65 8.08 -38.82
N PHE A 250 -0.59 8.87 -39.06
CA PHE A 250 -0.49 10.30 -38.74
C PHE A 250 0.04 11.19 -39.87
N GLU A 251 0.36 10.65 -41.02
CA GLU A 251 0.59 11.44 -42.22
C GLU A 251 -0.75 11.77 -42.89
N ILE A 252 -1.29 12.91 -42.51
CA ILE A 252 -2.30 13.58 -43.35
C ILE A 252 -1.52 14.23 -44.48
N THR A 253 -1.54 13.59 -45.66
CA THR A 253 -1.00 14.13 -46.90
C THR A 253 -1.55 15.53 -47.14
N GLU A 254 -0.64 16.46 -47.25
CA GLU A 254 -0.88 17.82 -47.73
C GLU A 254 -1.40 17.76 -49.17
N ARG A 255 -2.70 17.87 -49.32
CA ARG A 255 -3.32 18.22 -50.59
C ARG A 255 -4.27 19.37 -50.33
N ASP A 256 -3.84 20.52 -50.85
CA ASP A 256 -4.58 21.78 -50.97
C ASP A 256 -5.00 22.53 -49.67
N GLY A 257 -4.23 23.55 -49.35
CA GLY A 257 -4.77 24.84 -48.90
C GLY A 257 -5.39 24.96 -47.51
N GLY A 258 -5.13 24.06 -46.50
CA GLY A 258 -5.86 24.16 -45.27
C GLY A 258 -5.05 23.97 -43.97
N ARG A 259 -4.66 25.07 -43.32
CA ARG A 259 -4.18 25.11 -41.91
C ARG A 259 -5.15 24.50 -40.87
N ILE A 260 -6.34 24.08 -41.27
CA ILE A 260 -7.44 23.63 -40.42
C ILE A 260 -7.26 22.18 -39.97
N SER A 261 -6.61 21.32 -40.74
CA SER A 261 -6.53 19.87 -40.49
C SER A 261 -5.66 19.51 -39.29
N PHE A 262 -4.54 20.21 -39.04
CA PHE A 262 -3.62 19.86 -37.93
C PHE A 262 -4.15 20.27 -36.56
N THR A 263 -4.83 21.41 -36.47
CA THR A 263 -5.41 21.88 -35.21
C THR A 263 -6.59 21.02 -34.75
N MET A 264 -7.38 20.51 -35.70
CA MET A 264 -8.52 19.65 -35.37
C MET A 264 -8.07 18.29 -34.82
N SER A 265 -7.03 17.70 -35.38
CA SER A 265 -6.47 16.44 -34.88
C SER A 265 -5.81 16.59 -33.49
N ALA A 266 -5.10 17.68 -33.20
CA ALA A 266 -4.51 17.96 -31.90
C ALA A 266 -5.58 18.15 -30.81
N ASN A 267 -6.67 18.86 -31.15
CA ASN A 267 -7.79 19.04 -30.22
C ASN A 267 -8.48 17.71 -29.89
N LEU A 268 -8.74 16.87 -30.88
CA LEU A 268 -9.32 15.55 -30.69
C LEU A 268 -8.42 14.66 -29.81
N LEU A 269 -7.11 14.68 -30.04
CA LEU A 269 -6.13 13.93 -29.27
C LEU A 269 -6.12 14.38 -27.82
N SER A 270 -6.15 15.71 -27.56
CA SER A 270 -6.24 16.26 -26.21
C SER A 270 -7.54 15.85 -25.52
N VAL A 271 -8.68 15.96 -26.20
CA VAL A 271 -9.99 15.53 -25.66
C VAL A 271 -9.97 14.05 -25.32
N ALA A 272 -9.52 13.20 -26.24
CA ALA A 272 -9.40 11.75 -26.00
C ALA A 272 -8.50 11.45 -24.80
N GLY A 273 -7.36 12.14 -24.68
CA GLY A 273 -6.46 11.99 -23.55
C GLY A 273 -7.10 12.38 -22.23
N LEU A 274 -7.79 13.53 -22.16
CA LEU A 274 -8.50 13.97 -20.96
C LEU A 274 -9.66 13.04 -20.58
N LEU A 275 -10.38 12.49 -21.58
CA LEU A 275 -11.44 11.51 -21.35
C LEU A 275 -10.90 10.21 -20.78
N LEU A 276 -9.77 9.69 -21.28
CA LEU A 276 -9.11 8.51 -20.74
C LEU A 276 -8.67 8.72 -19.27
N LEU A 277 -8.12 9.91 -18.96
CA LEU A 277 -7.77 10.28 -17.60
C LEU A 277 -9.00 10.34 -16.69
N LEU A 278 -10.06 11.02 -17.12
CA LEU A 278 -11.30 11.12 -16.36
C LEU A 278 -11.91 9.73 -16.14
N LEU A 279 -11.98 8.90 -17.18
CA LEU A 279 -12.48 7.53 -17.10
C LEU A 279 -11.70 6.71 -16.09
N SER A 280 -10.37 6.74 -16.12
CA SER A 280 -9.54 6.00 -15.16
C SER A 280 -9.73 6.50 -13.72
N MET A 281 -9.88 7.81 -13.52
CA MET A 281 -10.07 8.43 -12.21
C MET A 281 -11.45 8.14 -11.59
N THR A 282 -12.49 7.88 -12.40
CA THR A 282 -13.86 7.65 -11.91
C THR A 282 -14.25 6.19 -11.87
N TRP A 283 -13.72 5.37 -12.78
CA TRP A 283 -14.13 3.97 -12.91
C TRP A 283 -13.25 2.98 -12.15
N PHE A 284 -11.98 3.30 -11.92
CA PHE A 284 -11.12 2.43 -11.11
C PHE A 284 -11.39 2.66 -9.63
N ASP A 285 -11.19 1.61 -8.84
CA ASP A 285 -11.39 1.59 -7.40
C ASP A 285 -10.38 0.66 -6.70
N ALA A 286 -10.52 0.50 -5.39
CA ALA A 286 -9.66 -0.35 -4.58
C ALA A 286 -9.74 -1.85 -4.95
N THR A 287 -10.83 -2.30 -5.62
CA THR A 287 -11.00 -3.69 -6.08
C THR A 287 -10.37 -3.94 -7.43
N THR A 288 -10.01 -2.87 -8.14
CA THR A 288 -9.41 -2.92 -9.46
C THR A 288 -8.02 -3.54 -9.38
N ARG A 289 -7.78 -4.64 -10.11
CA ARG A 289 -6.42 -5.21 -10.25
C ARG A 289 -5.50 -4.23 -10.95
N PHE A 290 -4.67 -3.56 -10.17
CA PHE A 290 -3.77 -2.50 -10.63
C PHE A 290 -2.33 -2.77 -10.16
N PRO A 291 -1.28 -2.39 -10.96
CA PRO A 291 -1.31 -1.66 -12.23
C PRO A 291 -1.69 -2.51 -13.46
N GLY A 292 -0.96 -3.56 -13.78
CA GLY A 292 -1.20 -4.46 -14.90
C GLY A 292 -1.60 -3.75 -16.20
N VAL A 293 -2.49 -4.38 -16.97
CA VAL A 293 -3.00 -3.83 -18.24
C VAL A 293 -3.79 -2.53 -18.05
N ARG A 294 -4.42 -2.35 -16.87
CA ARG A 294 -5.28 -1.18 -16.60
C ARG A 294 -4.51 0.14 -16.52
N ALA A 295 -3.23 0.09 -16.14
CA ALA A 295 -2.37 1.27 -16.13
C ALA A 295 -2.12 1.86 -17.55
N ILE A 296 -2.43 1.13 -18.63
CA ILE A 296 -2.38 1.65 -20.00
C ILE A 296 -3.33 2.85 -20.16
N VAL A 297 -4.51 2.82 -19.52
CA VAL A 297 -5.53 3.86 -19.71
C VAL A 297 -5.02 5.24 -19.28
N PRO A 298 -4.58 5.46 -18.01
CA PRO A 298 -4.06 6.77 -17.61
C PRO A 298 -2.75 7.14 -18.30
N THR A 299 -1.88 6.17 -18.61
CA THR A 299 -0.60 6.45 -19.28
C THR A 299 -0.81 6.89 -20.73
N LEU A 300 -1.68 6.23 -21.51
CA LEU A 300 -2.03 6.67 -22.86
C LEU A 300 -2.76 8.00 -22.83
N GLY A 301 -3.68 8.22 -21.88
CA GLY A 301 -4.33 9.51 -21.69
C GLY A 301 -3.30 10.64 -21.53
N THR A 302 -2.29 10.41 -20.69
CA THR A 302 -1.18 11.35 -20.47
C THR A 302 -0.36 11.58 -21.75
N VAL A 303 -0.01 10.52 -22.47
CA VAL A 303 0.73 10.59 -23.75
C VAL A 303 -0.05 11.42 -24.76
N PHE A 304 -1.34 11.22 -24.90
CA PHE A 304 -2.18 11.95 -25.85
C PHE A 304 -2.25 13.44 -25.50
N VAL A 305 -2.40 13.81 -24.23
CA VAL A 305 -2.40 15.23 -23.82
C VAL A 305 -1.05 15.89 -24.12
N ILE A 306 0.08 15.21 -23.85
CA ILE A 306 1.42 15.75 -24.11
C ILE A 306 1.68 15.88 -25.63
N LEU A 307 1.27 14.88 -26.42
CA LEU A 307 1.38 14.90 -27.91
C LEU A 307 0.54 15.99 -28.56
N ALA A 308 -0.68 16.22 -28.05
CA ALA A 308 -1.56 17.29 -28.53
C ALA A 308 -0.89 18.66 -28.48
N GLY A 309 0.01 18.86 -27.51
CA GLY A 309 0.83 20.05 -27.39
C GLY A 309 0.10 21.27 -26.82
N GLU A 310 0.86 22.34 -26.60
CA GLU A 310 0.35 23.58 -25.97
C GLU A 310 -0.69 24.30 -26.82
N GLN A 311 -0.70 24.07 -28.13
CA GLN A 311 -1.62 24.73 -29.08
C GLN A 311 -3.02 24.09 -29.12
N ALA A 312 -3.19 22.90 -28.58
CA ALA A 312 -4.51 22.28 -28.48
C ALA A 312 -5.44 23.10 -27.57
N TRP A 313 -6.64 23.40 -28.10
CA TRP A 313 -7.61 24.23 -27.38
C TRP A 313 -7.93 23.72 -25.95
N PRO A 314 -8.14 22.41 -25.69
CA PRO A 314 -8.39 21.96 -24.31
C PRO A 314 -7.17 22.15 -23.39
N ASN A 315 -5.93 21.98 -23.91
CA ASN A 315 -4.72 22.24 -23.15
C ASN A 315 -4.62 23.72 -22.76
N GLN A 316 -4.93 24.66 -23.68
CA GLN A 316 -4.93 26.10 -23.40
C GLN A 316 -6.02 26.48 -22.40
N MET A 317 -7.24 26.00 -22.60
CA MET A 317 -8.41 26.42 -21.84
C MET A 317 -8.46 25.82 -20.44
N LEU A 318 -7.96 24.60 -20.26
CA LEU A 318 -8.00 23.89 -18.97
C LEU A 318 -6.64 23.87 -18.28
N LEU A 319 -5.61 23.34 -18.95
CA LEU A 319 -4.33 23.04 -18.33
C LEU A 319 -3.41 24.28 -18.22
N ALA A 320 -3.37 25.13 -19.26
CA ALA A 320 -2.50 26.31 -19.26
C ALA A 320 -3.07 27.52 -18.47
N ARG A 321 -4.21 27.35 -17.80
CA ARG A 321 -4.78 28.40 -16.91
C ARG A 321 -3.83 28.72 -15.75
N ARG A 322 -3.77 29.98 -15.35
CA ARG A 322 -2.87 30.47 -14.29
C ARG A 322 -3.00 29.68 -12.98
N SER A 323 -4.23 29.33 -12.57
CA SER A 323 -4.49 28.52 -11.36
C SER A 323 -3.93 27.11 -11.48
N MET A 324 -4.13 26.43 -12.62
CA MET A 324 -3.60 25.09 -12.85
C MET A 324 -2.07 25.09 -12.90
N VAL A 325 -1.49 26.04 -13.62
CA VAL A 325 -0.03 26.20 -13.65
C VAL A 325 0.53 26.47 -12.26
N PHE A 326 -0.12 27.31 -11.45
CA PHE A 326 0.30 27.58 -10.07
C PHE A 326 0.30 26.28 -9.24
N ILE A 327 -0.79 25.49 -9.25
CA ILE A 327 -0.86 24.22 -8.54
C ILE A 327 0.19 23.22 -9.08
N GLY A 328 0.41 23.21 -10.38
CA GLY A 328 1.45 22.38 -11.00
C GLY A 328 2.87 22.71 -10.54
N LEU A 329 3.16 23.99 -10.36
CA LEU A 329 4.46 24.46 -9.84
C LEU A 329 4.71 24.01 -8.40
N ILE A 330 3.68 24.02 -7.54
CA ILE A 330 3.76 23.57 -6.14
C ILE A 330 3.42 22.07 -5.98
N SER A 331 3.16 21.32 -7.06
CA SER A 331 2.64 19.95 -7.00
C SER A 331 3.54 19.00 -6.21
N TYR A 332 4.87 19.15 -6.27
CA TYR A 332 5.79 18.31 -5.54
C TYR A 332 5.73 18.53 -4.01
N PRO A 333 5.92 19.73 -3.46
CA PRO A 333 5.71 19.94 -2.02
C PRO A 333 4.27 19.65 -1.59
N LEU A 334 3.25 19.87 -2.45
CA LEU A 334 1.87 19.53 -2.16
C LEU A 334 1.67 18.02 -2.00
N TYR A 335 2.27 17.24 -2.88
CA TYR A 335 2.32 15.78 -2.77
C TYR A 335 3.02 15.30 -1.50
N LEU A 336 4.05 16.00 -1.03
CA LEU A 336 4.75 15.64 0.20
C LEU A 336 3.94 15.96 1.47
N TRP A 337 3.23 17.11 1.53
CA TRP A 337 2.55 17.57 2.74
C TRP A 337 1.17 16.93 2.96
N HIS A 338 0.40 16.68 1.90
CA HIS A 338 -1.02 16.29 2.06
C HIS A 338 -1.22 14.99 2.85
N TRP A 339 -0.42 13.98 2.55
CA TRP A 339 -0.61 12.66 3.13
C TRP A 339 -0.26 12.59 4.63
N PRO A 340 0.90 13.06 5.10
CA PRO A 340 1.18 13.10 6.52
C PRO A 340 0.13 13.84 7.34
N LEU A 341 -0.37 14.98 6.84
CA LEU A 341 -1.41 15.74 7.53
C LEU A 341 -2.70 14.93 7.71
N LEU A 342 -3.15 14.24 6.66
CA LEU A 342 -4.34 13.39 6.71
C LEU A 342 -4.15 12.18 7.64
N VAL A 343 -2.97 11.54 7.59
CA VAL A 343 -2.66 10.38 8.43
C VAL A 343 -2.55 10.74 9.89
N PHE A 344 -1.83 11.80 10.24
CA PHE A 344 -1.75 12.24 11.64
C PHE A 344 -3.12 12.66 12.18
N ALA A 345 -3.94 13.33 11.39
CA ALA A 345 -5.30 13.63 11.81
C ALA A 345 -6.10 12.35 12.07
N ARG A 346 -6.00 11.33 11.20
CA ARG A 346 -6.66 10.04 11.40
C ARG A 346 -6.16 9.34 12.68
N THR A 347 -4.85 9.40 12.94
CA THR A 347 -4.25 8.85 14.17
C THR A 347 -4.78 9.56 15.43
N LEU A 348 -4.96 10.88 15.37
CA LEU A 348 -5.48 11.68 16.50
C LEU A 348 -6.98 11.47 16.74
N TRP A 349 -7.75 11.25 15.69
CA TRP A 349 -9.20 11.02 15.76
C TRP A 349 -9.55 9.55 16.06
N SER A 350 -8.59 8.62 15.89
CA SER A 350 -8.82 7.15 15.94
C SER A 350 -9.89 6.66 14.95
N GLU A 351 -10.39 7.56 14.10
CA GLU A 351 -11.39 7.33 13.05
C GLU A 351 -11.10 8.21 11.84
N VAL A 352 -11.92 8.06 10.79
CA VAL A 352 -11.86 8.97 9.64
C VAL A 352 -12.36 10.36 10.09
N PRO A 353 -11.50 11.40 10.06
CA PRO A 353 -11.92 12.73 10.48
C PRO A 353 -13.11 13.25 9.67
N PRO A 354 -13.98 14.10 10.24
CA PRO A 354 -15.09 14.73 9.52
C PRO A 354 -14.64 15.39 8.21
N ALA A 355 -15.52 15.43 7.22
CA ALA A 355 -15.20 15.98 5.89
C ALA A 355 -14.66 17.41 5.94
N VAL A 356 -15.19 18.23 6.83
CA VAL A 356 -14.73 19.62 7.04
C VAL A 356 -13.26 19.66 7.50
N ILE A 357 -12.88 18.77 8.41
CA ILE A 357 -11.49 18.68 8.90
C ILE A 357 -10.57 18.22 7.76
N ARG A 358 -10.97 17.20 7.00
CA ARG A 358 -10.19 16.71 5.84
C ARG A 358 -10.01 17.81 4.80
N LEU A 359 -11.06 18.59 4.52
CA LEU A 359 -10.97 19.73 3.60
C LEU A 359 -10.00 20.82 4.14
N ALA A 360 -10.10 21.16 5.43
CA ALA A 360 -9.19 22.10 6.06
C ALA A 360 -7.73 21.64 5.95
N LEU A 361 -7.45 20.34 6.16
CA LEU A 361 -6.10 19.78 6.03
C LEU A 361 -5.58 19.83 4.59
N VAL A 362 -6.44 19.59 3.60
CA VAL A 362 -6.09 19.78 2.19
C VAL A 362 -5.72 21.24 1.92
N LEU A 363 -6.49 22.21 2.41
CA LEU A 363 -6.16 23.62 2.27
C LEU A 363 -4.86 23.99 3.00
N ILE A 364 -4.63 23.49 4.20
CA ILE A 364 -3.37 23.65 4.93
C ILE A 364 -2.19 23.07 4.12
N SER A 365 -2.37 21.91 3.49
CA SER A 365 -1.32 21.32 2.65
C SER A 365 -0.96 22.20 1.45
N VAL A 366 -1.94 22.89 0.85
CA VAL A 366 -1.70 23.87 -0.23
C VAL A 366 -0.89 25.07 0.29
N VAL A 367 -1.24 25.60 1.46
CA VAL A 367 -0.51 26.73 2.09
C VAL A 367 0.93 26.32 2.42
N LEU A 368 1.14 25.15 3.04
CA LEU A 368 2.48 24.63 3.36
C LEU A 368 3.30 24.35 2.09
N ALA A 369 2.66 23.82 1.05
CA ALA A 369 3.31 23.60 -0.24
C ALA A 369 3.75 24.90 -0.90
N TRP A 370 2.88 25.90 -0.90
CA TRP A 370 3.21 27.24 -1.40
C TRP A 370 4.35 27.89 -0.61
N ALA A 371 4.31 27.80 0.71
CA ALA A 371 5.37 28.29 1.58
C ALA A 371 6.71 27.60 1.32
N THR A 372 6.71 26.25 1.26
CA THR A 372 7.88 25.44 0.96
C THR A 372 8.45 25.79 -0.43
N TYR A 373 7.60 25.93 -1.44
CA TYR A 373 8.02 26.31 -2.78
C TYR A 373 8.63 27.73 -2.79
N THR A 374 7.95 28.71 -2.17
CA THR A 374 8.32 30.13 -2.28
C THR A 374 9.56 30.47 -1.44
N TRP A 375 9.63 29.95 -0.22
CA TRP A 375 10.68 30.33 0.74
C TRP A 375 11.87 29.38 0.78
N LEU A 376 11.69 28.14 0.34
CA LEU A 376 12.75 27.13 0.39
C LEU A 376 13.22 26.70 -1.00
N GLU A 377 12.34 26.15 -1.84
CA GLU A 377 12.73 25.59 -3.15
C GLU A 377 13.21 26.67 -4.12
N LYS A 378 12.42 27.72 -4.32
CA LYS A 378 12.71 28.77 -5.31
C LYS A 378 14.01 29.55 -5.02
N PRO A 379 14.32 29.95 -3.77
CA PRO A 379 15.60 30.58 -3.43
C PRO A 379 16.80 29.63 -3.66
N ILE A 380 16.71 28.39 -3.23
CA ILE A 380 17.77 27.39 -3.42
C ILE A 380 18.06 27.13 -4.92
N ARG A 381 17.03 27.03 -5.73
CA ARG A 381 17.18 26.86 -7.19
C ARG A 381 17.88 28.04 -7.83
N ARG A 382 17.46 29.28 -7.50
CA ARG A 382 18.07 30.52 -8.05
C ARG A 382 19.51 30.74 -7.60
N ALA A 383 19.82 30.52 -6.33
CA ALA A 383 21.15 30.75 -5.78
C ALA A 383 22.25 29.87 -6.41
N VAL A 384 21.87 28.74 -7.01
CA VAL A 384 22.80 27.79 -7.60
C VAL A 384 22.85 27.89 -9.13
N GLU A 385 21.90 28.54 -9.78
CA GLU A 385 21.93 28.85 -11.22
C GLU A 385 23.00 29.93 -11.53
N ALA A 386 23.22 30.87 -10.63
CA ALA A 386 24.36 31.78 -10.70
C ALA A 386 25.66 30.99 -10.42
N HIS A 387 26.75 31.27 -11.16
CA HIS A 387 28.09 30.69 -10.95
C HIS A 387 28.66 31.14 -9.58
N ASN A 388 28.05 30.70 -8.49
CA ASN A 388 28.35 31.13 -7.13
C ASN A 388 29.28 30.08 -6.48
N PRO A 389 30.43 30.45 -5.90
CA PRO A 389 31.31 29.52 -5.18
C PRO A 389 30.63 28.82 -3.99
N LYS A 390 29.56 29.39 -3.45
CA LYS A 390 28.71 28.78 -2.39
C LYS A 390 27.88 27.58 -2.87
N ARG A 391 27.86 27.29 -4.18
CA ARG A 391 27.07 26.19 -4.77
C ARG A 391 27.41 24.84 -4.16
N THR A 392 28.70 24.50 -4.10
CA THR A 392 29.16 23.22 -3.56
C THR A 392 28.81 23.10 -2.08
N PHE A 393 29.04 24.17 -1.31
CA PHE A 393 28.66 24.22 0.11
C PHE A 393 27.17 23.94 0.31
N MET A 394 26.28 24.58 -0.45
CA MET A 394 24.84 24.39 -0.34
C MET A 394 24.39 22.97 -0.72
N LEU A 395 25.01 22.35 -1.75
CA LEU A 395 24.72 20.96 -2.11
C LEU A 395 25.17 20.00 -1.00
N VAL A 396 26.34 20.23 -0.42
CA VAL A 396 26.84 19.46 0.73
C VAL A 396 25.93 19.62 1.93
N ALA A 397 25.50 20.85 2.25
CA ALA A 397 24.60 21.12 3.37
C ALA A 397 23.24 20.40 3.19
N LEU A 398 22.66 20.43 1.99
CA LEU A 398 21.41 19.71 1.67
C LEU A 398 21.59 18.20 1.79
N ALA A 399 22.68 17.63 1.27
CA ALA A 399 22.97 16.22 1.39
C ALA A 399 23.21 15.82 2.86
N SER A 400 23.95 16.63 3.62
CA SER A 400 24.19 16.39 5.05
C SER A 400 22.89 16.46 5.86
N PHE A 401 22.01 17.42 5.58
CA PHE A 401 20.71 17.54 6.25
C PHE A 401 19.82 16.34 5.95
N MET A 402 19.80 15.85 4.70
CA MET A 402 19.06 14.63 4.31
C MET A 402 19.64 13.39 5.01
N MET A 403 20.98 13.23 5.01
CA MET A 403 21.62 12.11 5.69
C MET A 403 21.37 12.15 7.20
N LEU A 404 21.45 13.32 7.83
CA LEU A 404 21.17 13.50 9.25
C LEU A 404 19.73 13.11 9.58
N THR A 405 18.75 13.55 8.77
CA THR A 405 17.35 13.19 8.92
C THR A 405 17.16 11.66 8.80
N GLY A 406 17.80 11.03 7.82
CA GLY A 406 17.80 9.57 7.66
C GLY A 406 18.44 8.86 8.86
N PHE A 407 19.55 9.37 9.38
CA PHE A 407 20.21 8.84 10.58
C PHE A 407 19.32 8.92 11.83
N PHE A 408 18.64 10.05 12.03
CA PHE A 408 17.62 10.16 13.09
C PHE A 408 16.51 9.14 12.90
N GLY A 409 16.05 8.90 11.67
CA GLY A 409 15.10 7.83 11.37
C GLY A 409 15.61 6.44 11.79
N VAL A 410 16.90 6.14 11.55
CA VAL A 410 17.52 4.88 12.02
C VAL A 410 17.59 4.84 13.55
N ALA A 411 17.94 5.93 14.21
CA ALA A 411 18.00 6.00 15.68
C ALA A 411 16.62 5.75 16.31
N VAL A 412 15.57 6.34 15.74
CA VAL A 412 14.18 6.09 16.12
C VAL A 412 13.80 4.64 15.90
N LYS A 413 14.09 4.08 14.71
CA LYS A 413 13.84 2.66 14.39
C LYS A 413 14.49 1.70 15.39
N LYS A 414 15.65 2.05 15.92
CA LYS A 414 16.37 1.24 16.92
C LYS A 414 15.93 1.49 18.36
N GLY A 415 14.93 2.35 18.59
CA GLY A 415 14.43 2.66 19.93
C GLY A 415 15.36 3.55 20.77
N TYR A 416 16.38 4.18 20.17
CA TYR A 416 17.30 5.06 20.90
C TYR A 416 16.68 6.39 21.32
N ILE A 417 15.54 6.73 20.75
CA ILE A 417 14.81 7.97 21.01
C ILE A 417 13.42 7.59 21.52
N PRO A 418 13.17 7.58 22.83
CA PRO A 418 11.87 7.27 23.40
C PRO A 418 10.86 8.37 23.02
N VAL A 419 9.63 7.99 22.77
CA VAL A 419 8.53 8.93 22.48
C VAL A 419 8.03 9.58 23.78
N ARG A 420 7.31 10.70 23.62
CA ARG A 420 6.64 11.36 24.75
C ARG A 420 5.63 10.43 25.45
N LEU A 421 4.98 9.55 24.70
CA LEU A 421 3.97 8.59 25.17
C LEU A 421 4.57 7.25 25.63
N HIS A 422 5.86 7.17 25.95
CA HIS A 422 6.54 5.94 26.38
C HIS A 422 5.95 5.32 27.65
N THR A 423 5.31 6.11 28.51
CA THR A 423 4.57 5.60 29.68
C THR A 423 3.41 4.67 29.34
N LEU A 424 3.02 4.58 28.05
CA LEU A 424 2.00 3.69 27.50
C LEU A 424 2.61 2.55 26.68
N SER A 425 3.84 2.14 26.98
CA SER A 425 4.55 1.04 26.29
C SER A 425 3.73 -0.24 26.24
N SER A 426 2.90 -0.52 27.26
CA SER A 426 2.03 -1.69 27.30
C SER A 426 1.06 -1.78 26.12
N LEU A 427 0.60 -0.65 25.58
CA LEU A 427 -0.23 -0.63 24.36
C LEU A 427 0.59 -0.99 23.12
N SER A 428 1.81 -0.46 23.03
CA SER A 428 2.74 -0.78 21.95
C SER A 428 3.21 -2.22 22.00
N GLU A 429 3.53 -2.72 23.17
CA GLU A 429 3.94 -4.11 23.40
C GLU A 429 2.81 -5.06 23.01
N ALA A 430 1.57 -4.76 23.40
CA ALA A 430 0.41 -5.57 23.02
C ALA A 430 0.22 -5.61 21.49
N ALA A 431 0.41 -4.48 20.79
CA ALA A 431 0.30 -4.38 19.33
C ALA A 431 1.48 -5.04 18.57
N LEU A 432 2.48 -5.55 19.27
CA LEU A 432 3.62 -6.29 18.70
C LEU A 432 3.67 -7.75 19.17
N ASP A 433 2.82 -8.14 20.12
CA ASP A 433 2.82 -9.44 20.78
C ASP A 433 2.06 -10.49 19.94
N TRP A 434 2.67 -10.86 18.81
CA TRP A 434 2.25 -11.95 17.93
C TRP A 434 3.36 -13.00 17.83
N ASP A 435 3.00 -14.27 17.98
CA ASP A 435 3.96 -15.36 17.97
C ASP A 435 3.41 -16.57 17.20
N TYR A 436 3.79 -16.67 15.93
CA TYR A 436 3.54 -17.82 15.06
C TYR A 436 4.70 -18.00 14.07
N PRO A 437 5.44 -19.13 14.14
CA PRO A 437 6.66 -19.31 13.35
C PRO A 437 6.40 -19.84 11.92
N GLY A 438 5.14 -20.10 11.55
CA GLY A 438 4.75 -20.76 10.31
C GLY A 438 4.63 -22.28 10.42
N ASN A 439 3.93 -22.89 9.48
CA ASN A 439 3.54 -24.31 9.48
C ASN A 439 4.72 -25.29 9.64
N ASP A 440 5.86 -25.01 9.03
CA ASP A 440 7.03 -25.90 9.09
C ASP A 440 7.61 -26.07 10.50
N LYS A 441 7.41 -25.05 11.33
CA LYS A 441 7.89 -25.01 12.72
C LYS A 441 6.79 -25.20 13.75
N ALA A 442 5.53 -25.18 13.35
CA ALA A 442 4.36 -25.32 14.21
C ALA A 442 3.86 -26.76 14.25
N GLN A 443 4.78 -27.70 14.50
CA GLN A 443 4.49 -29.12 14.62
C GLN A 443 5.40 -29.78 15.66
N TRP A 444 4.84 -30.68 16.47
CA TRP A 444 5.56 -31.42 17.48
C TRP A 444 5.13 -32.86 17.52
N LYS A 445 6.09 -33.75 17.53
CA LYS A 445 5.83 -35.19 17.68
C LYS A 445 5.63 -35.51 19.17
N GLY A 446 4.46 -36.03 19.52
CA GLY A 446 4.13 -36.48 20.86
C GLY A 446 4.32 -37.99 21.02
N THR A 447 4.23 -38.45 22.29
CA THR A 447 4.29 -39.87 22.64
C THR A 447 2.91 -40.49 22.84
N GLN A 448 1.88 -39.67 23.03
CA GLN A 448 0.50 -40.15 23.12
C GLN A 448 -0.05 -40.41 21.71
N GLU A 449 -0.92 -41.43 21.63
CA GLU A 449 -1.52 -41.86 20.38
C GLU A 449 -2.39 -40.77 19.75
N GLY A 450 -2.25 -40.60 18.44
CA GLY A 450 -3.03 -39.72 17.60
C GLY A 450 -2.44 -38.31 17.45
N THR A 451 -2.86 -37.67 16.37
CA THR A 451 -2.49 -36.29 16.03
C THR A 451 -3.65 -35.36 16.26
N VAL A 452 -3.39 -34.19 16.88
CA VAL A 452 -4.28 -33.04 16.96
C VAL A 452 -3.93 -32.07 15.84
N LEU A 453 -4.85 -31.85 14.92
CA LEU A 453 -4.70 -30.94 13.81
C LEU A 453 -5.43 -29.61 14.09
N PHE A 454 -4.68 -28.51 14.10
CA PHE A 454 -5.21 -27.15 14.08
C PHE A 454 -5.26 -26.67 12.64
N PHE A 455 -6.47 -26.47 12.10
CA PHE A 455 -6.70 -26.20 10.68
C PHE A 455 -7.51 -24.91 10.49
N GLY A 456 -6.97 -23.94 9.73
CA GLY A 456 -7.66 -22.70 9.45
C GLY A 456 -6.74 -21.56 9.02
N ASP A 457 -7.12 -20.35 9.35
CA ASP A 457 -6.34 -19.15 9.07
C ASP A 457 -5.69 -18.59 10.37
N SER A 458 -5.30 -17.31 10.35
CA SER A 458 -4.69 -16.62 11.49
C SER A 458 -5.53 -16.66 12.79
N TYR A 459 -6.83 -16.90 12.69
CA TYR A 459 -7.68 -17.10 13.88
C TYR A 459 -7.42 -18.44 14.57
N ILE A 460 -6.77 -19.39 13.90
CA ILE A 460 -6.26 -20.62 14.50
C ILE A 460 -4.80 -20.43 14.93
N GLU A 461 -4.00 -19.71 14.16
CA GLU A 461 -2.59 -19.42 14.52
C GLU A 461 -2.45 -18.71 15.86
N GLN A 462 -3.40 -17.83 16.21
CA GLN A 462 -3.37 -17.10 17.48
C GLN A 462 -3.32 -18.02 18.73
N TYR A 463 -3.74 -19.28 18.62
CA TYR A 463 -3.70 -20.22 19.74
C TYR A 463 -2.35 -20.96 19.87
N PHE A 464 -1.45 -20.78 18.92
CA PHE A 464 -0.13 -21.39 18.92
C PHE A 464 0.68 -21.17 20.22
N PRO A 465 0.71 -19.97 20.85
CA PRO A 465 1.51 -19.75 22.06
C PRO A 465 1.11 -20.70 23.21
N ARG A 466 -0.19 -20.93 23.42
CA ARG A 466 -0.66 -21.87 24.43
C ARG A 466 -0.27 -23.30 24.12
N ILE A 467 -0.42 -23.70 22.87
CA ILE A 467 -0.11 -25.07 22.44
C ILE A 467 1.38 -25.34 22.54
N ARG A 468 2.22 -24.37 22.13
CA ARG A 468 3.67 -24.45 22.34
C ARG A 468 4.02 -24.63 23.81
N TRP A 469 3.46 -23.77 24.67
CA TRP A 469 3.68 -23.87 26.11
C TRP A 469 3.32 -25.26 26.65
N LEU A 470 2.17 -25.83 26.28
CA LEU A 470 1.74 -27.16 26.68
C LEU A 470 2.72 -28.25 26.27
N VAL A 471 3.17 -28.24 25.03
CA VAL A 471 4.11 -29.21 24.50
C VAL A 471 5.46 -29.14 25.19
N GLU A 472 5.96 -27.93 25.44
CA GLU A 472 7.24 -27.69 26.12
C GLU A 472 7.21 -28.13 27.61
N HIS A 473 6.09 -27.87 28.30
CA HIS A 473 5.96 -28.19 29.73
C HIS A 473 5.42 -29.61 30.05
N HIS A 474 4.87 -30.28 29.02
CA HIS A 474 4.38 -31.66 29.11
C HIS A 474 5.11 -32.60 28.12
N ALA A 475 6.42 -32.38 28.01
CA ALA A 475 7.27 -33.22 27.16
C ALA A 475 7.11 -34.71 27.52
N GLY A 476 6.78 -35.53 26.51
CA GLY A 476 6.57 -36.97 26.72
C GLY A 476 5.16 -37.39 27.15
N THR A 477 4.21 -36.47 27.37
CA THR A 477 2.82 -36.79 27.75
C THR A 477 1.76 -36.17 26.85
N HIS A 478 2.17 -35.49 25.79
CA HIS A 478 1.25 -34.84 24.81
C HIS A 478 1.05 -35.71 23.59
N ARG A 479 -0.05 -35.47 22.83
CA ARG A 479 -0.27 -36.02 21.49
C ARG A 479 0.61 -35.28 20.46
N THR A 480 0.82 -35.92 19.32
CA THR A 480 1.38 -35.21 18.16
C THR A 480 0.49 -34.02 17.82
N VAL A 481 1.07 -32.84 17.66
CA VAL A 481 0.34 -31.61 17.29
C VAL A 481 0.85 -31.08 15.98
N ARG A 482 -0.06 -30.63 15.12
CA ARG A 482 0.26 -30.02 13.85
C ARG A 482 -0.68 -28.85 13.56
N PHE A 483 -0.11 -27.69 13.24
CA PHE A 483 -0.84 -26.60 12.64
C PHE A 483 -0.77 -26.74 11.11
N TYR A 484 -1.89 -26.52 10.46
CA TYR A 484 -1.98 -26.37 9.01
C TYR A 484 -2.86 -25.17 8.73
N THR A 485 -2.22 -24.04 8.49
CA THR A 485 -2.87 -22.73 8.43
C THR A 485 -2.39 -21.92 7.23
N GLU A 486 -3.21 -20.99 6.78
CA GLU A 486 -2.85 -20.03 5.75
C GLU A 486 -3.55 -18.71 6.02
N GLU A 487 -2.77 -17.65 6.20
CA GLU A 487 -3.26 -16.34 6.59
C GLU A 487 -4.36 -15.83 5.67
N GLY A 488 -5.53 -15.55 6.25
CA GLY A 488 -6.69 -15.01 5.54
C GLY A 488 -7.39 -15.95 4.57
N CYS A 489 -7.05 -17.25 4.56
CA CYS A 489 -7.74 -18.26 3.79
C CYS A 489 -8.76 -18.99 4.67
N ALA A 490 -10.05 -18.82 4.38
CA ALA A 490 -11.09 -19.60 5.06
C ALA A 490 -10.93 -21.09 4.76
N PRO A 491 -11.08 -21.99 5.76
CA PRO A 491 -10.98 -23.44 5.55
C PRO A 491 -12.27 -24.00 4.91
N VAL A 492 -12.61 -23.52 3.71
CA VAL A 492 -13.79 -23.95 2.94
C VAL A 492 -13.37 -24.37 1.55
N PRO A 493 -13.60 -25.64 1.15
CA PRO A 493 -13.19 -26.12 -0.16
C PRO A 493 -14.00 -25.49 -1.30
N GLY A 494 -13.36 -25.40 -2.47
CA GLY A 494 -13.99 -24.94 -3.71
C GLY A 494 -14.24 -23.44 -3.79
N ILE A 495 -13.69 -22.66 -2.85
CA ILE A 495 -13.64 -21.21 -2.95
C ILE A 495 -12.21 -20.71 -2.83
N THR A 496 -11.90 -19.61 -3.50
CA THR A 496 -10.57 -19.00 -3.45
C THR A 496 -10.69 -17.49 -3.43
N ARG A 497 -9.58 -16.77 -3.25
CA ARG A 497 -9.58 -15.32 -3.16
C ARG A 497 -8.87 -14.68 -4.35
N LYS A 498 -9.35 -13.49 -4.75
CA LYS A 498 -8.67 -12.69 -5.78
C LYS A 498 -7.25 -12.29 -5.37
N SER A 499 -7.07 -12.01 -4.08
CA SER A 499 -5.78 -11.61 -3.51
C SER A 499 -4.83 -12.79 -3.26
N THR A 500 -5.37 -14.01 -2.98
CA THR A 500 -4.59 -15.18 -2.57
C THR A 500 -5.21 -16.44 -3.20
N ARG A 501 -4.79 -16.77 -4.43
CA ARG A 501 -5.37 -17.89 -5.21
C ARG A 501 -5.11 -19.29 -4.64
N MET A 502 -4.17 -19.43 -3.73
CA MET A 502 -3.87 -20.73 -3.11
C MET A 502 -4.88 -21.14 -2.03
N CYS A 503 -5.85 -20.28 -1.66
CA CYS A 503 -6.83 -20.59 -0.61
C CYS A 503 -7.65 -21.83 -0.90
N GLY A 504 -8.08 -22.08 -2.13
CA GLY A 504 -8.85 -23.28 -2.47
C GLY A 504 -8.04 -24.55 -2.36
N ALA A 505 -6.83 -24.56 -2.90
CA ALA A 505 -5.90 -25.70 -2.74
C ALA A 505 -5.53 -25.92 -1.27
N PHE A 506 -5.36 -24.84 -0.49
CA PHE A 506 -5.13 -24.90 0.94
C PHE A 506 -6.27 -25.62 1.67
N ALA A 507 -7.52 -25.20 1.47
CA ALA A 507 -8.68 -25.80 2.13
C ALA A 507 -8.84 -27.30 1.78
N SER A 508 -8.74 -27.65 0.49
CA SER A 508 -8.84 -29.03 0.03
C SER A 508 -7.72 -29.93 0.57
N ASN A 509 -6.48 -29.42 0.64
CA ASN A 509 -5.35 -30.13 1.23
C ASN A 509 -5.51 -30.30 2.76
N GLY A 510 -6.06 -29.29 3.44
CA GLY A 510 -6.31 -29.35 4.88
C GLY A 510 -7.31 -30.46 5.25
N PHE A 511 -8.43 -30.56 4.52
CA PHE A 511 -9.39 -31.65 4.74
C PHE A 511 -8.80 -33.01 4.42
N ARG A 512 -8.03 -33.15 3.34
CA ARG A 512 -7.31 -34.40 3.03
C ARG A 512 -6.31 -34.79 4.15
N LEU A 513 -5.63 -33.83 4.73
CA LEU A 513 -4.76 -34.05 5.88
C LEU A 513 -5.56 -34.48 7.10
N ALA A 514 -6.72 -33.87 7.37
CA ALA A 514 -7.61 -34.22 8.46
C ALA A 514 -8.18 -35.64 8.38
N GLN A 515 -8.32 -36.18 7.16
CA GLN A 515 -8.81 -37.55 6.89
C GLN A 515 -7.76 -38.63 7.20
N GLN A 516 -6.47 -38.31 7.37
CA GLN A 516 -5.41 -39.29 7.66
C GLN A 516 -5.73 -40.10 8.92
N GLU A 517 -5.41 -41.41 8.92
CA GLU A 517 -5.74 -42.32 10.02
C GLU A 517 -5.19 -41.89 11.37
N ASN A 518 -3.96 -41.35 11.39
CA ASN A 518 -3.29 -40.87 12.58
C ASN A 518 -3.88 -39.58 13.18
N VAL A 519 -4.71 -38.86 12.44
CA VAL A 519 -5.39 -37.65 12.95
C VAL A 519 -6.64 -38.07 13.72
N VAL A 520 -6.68 -37.81 15.03
CA VAL A 520 -7.80 -38.18 15.90
C VAL A 520 -8.66 -37.01 16.32
N GLN A 521 -8.08 -35.80 16.30
CA GLN A 521 -8.73 -34.55 16.70
C GLN A 521 -8.48 -33.48 15.66
N VAL A 522 -9.52 -32.76 15.25
CA VAL A 522 -9.43 -31.65 14.28
C VAL A 522 -10.11 -30.42 14.89
N ILE A 523 -9.37 -29.33 14.95
CA ILE A 523 -9.86 -28.03 15.40
C ILE A 523 -9.88 -27.12 14.19
N VAL A 524 -11.08 -26.78 13.70
CA VAL A 524 -11.29 -25.99 12.49
C VAL A 524 -11.78 -24.59 12.87
N GLY A 525 -11.18 -23.55 12.33
CA GLY A 525 -11.62 -22.19 12.56
C GLY A 525 -11.05 -21.22 11.56
N GLY A 526 -11.65 -20.05 11.48
CA GLY A 526 -11.23 -19.02 10.53
C GLY A 526 -11.88 -17.69 10.79
N SER A 527 -11.45 -16.68 10.05
CA SER A 527 -12.04 -15.36 10.01
C SER A 527 -13.39 -15.41 9.26
N TRP A 528 -14.41 -16.04 9.87
CA TRP A 528 -15.72 -16.22 9.25
C TRP A 528 -16.38 -14.90 8.87
N LEU A 529 -16.31 -13.89 9.75
CA LEU A 529 -16.76 -12.54 9.48
C LEU A 529 -15.95 -11.89 8.35
N GLY A 530 -14.63 -12.07 8.37
CA GLY A 530 -13.75 -11.57 7.31
C GLY A 530 -14.03 -12.23 5.96
N MET A 531 -14.34 -13.52 5.93
CA MET A 531 -14.72 -14.23 4.70
C MET A 531 -15.94 -13.59 4.03
N VAL A 532 -16.98 -13.29 4.82
CA VAL A 532 -18.24 -12.73 4.29
C VAL A 532 -18.08 -11.26 3.88
N ASN A 533 -17.33 -10.46 4.64
CA ASN A 533 -17.27 -9.01 4.46
C ASN A 533 -16.22 -8.50 3.48
N ARG A 534 -15.21 -9.32 3.13
CA ARG A 534 -14.09 -8.86 2.27
C ARG A 534 -14.47 -8.62 0.82
N GLY A 535 -15.49 -9.34 0.29
CA GLY A 535 -15.94 -9.19 -1.09
C GLY A 535 -14.89 -9.58 -2.15
N ASP A 536 -13.98 -10.52 -1.83
CA ASP A 536 -12.91 -10.97 -2.73
C ASP A 536 -12.87 -12.50 -2.94
N TYR A 537 -13.80 -13.24 -2.35
CA TYR A 537 -13.95 -14.69 -2.56
C TYR A 537 -14.77 -14.99 -3.80
N PHE A 538 -14.39 -16.02 -4.53
CA PHE A 538 -15.10 -16.56 -5.71
C PHE A 538 -14.93 -18.07 -5.79
N PHE A 539 -15.77 -18.76 -6.56
CA PHE A 539 -15.67 -20.22 -6.73
C PHE A 539 -14.46 -20.60 -7.57
N GLU A 540 -13.74 -21.62 -7.14
CA GLU A 540 -12.63 -22.17 -7.94
C GLU A 540 -13.12 -22.62 -9.32
N GLY A 541 -12.34 -22.25 -10.36
CA GLY A 541 -12.68 -22.55 -11.75
C GLY A 541 -13.64 -21.58 -12.42
N ASP A 542 -14.16 -20.57 -11.69
CA ASP A 542 -14.94 -19.50 -12.32
C ASP A 542 -14.02 -18.57 -13.13
N PRO A 543 -14.14 -18.54 -14.48
CA PRO A 543 -13.29 -17.73 -15.33
C PRO A 543 -13.57 -16.21 -15.19
N GLN A 544 -14.76 -15.84 -14.73
CA GLN A 544 -15.15 -14.44 -14.52
C GLN A 544 -14.81 -13.93 -13.11
N GLU A 545 -14.43 -14.85 -12.19
CA GLU A 545 -14.11 -14.55 -10.80
C GLU A 545 -15.23 -13.74 -10.12
N HIS A 546 -16.48 -14.17 -10.35
CA HIS A 546 -17.64 -13.55 -9.75
C HIS A 546 -17.56 -13.64 -8.23
N VAL A 547 -17.72 -12.50 -7.55
CA VAL A 547 -17.65 -12.45 -6.09
C VAL A 547 -18.86 -13.12 -5.50
N ILE A 548 -18.64 -14.05 -4.57
CA ILE A 548 -19.69 -14.82 -3.92
C ILE A 548 -20.57 -13.91 -3.08
N ASP A 549 -21.88 -13.98 -3.32
CA ASP A 549 -22.89 -13.44 -2.40
C ASP A 549 -23.16 -14.43 -1.26
N PHE A 550 -22.51 -14.22 -0.12
CA PHE A 550 -22.68 -15.05 1.07
C PHE A 550 -24.06 -14.93 1.74
N ASN A 551 -24.88 -13.98 1.34
CA ASN A 551 -26.25 -13.84 1.83
C ASN A 551 -27.28 -14.46 0.90
N GLY A 552 -26.90 -14.77 -0.34
CA GLY A 552 -27.72 -15.40 -1.36
C GLY A 552 -27.52 -16.92 -1.46
N ARG A 553 -27.93 -17.49 -2.61
CA ARG A 553 -27.84 -18.91 -2.90
C ARG A 553 -26.40 -19.45 -2.90
N GLU A 554 -25.46 -18.63 -3.33
CA GLU A 554 -24.03 -18.98 -3.38
C GLU A 554 -23.49 -19.20 -1.98
N GLY A 555 -23.86 -18.37 -1.01
CA GLY A 555 -23.50 -18.56 0.40
C GLY A 555 -24.04 -19.87 0.97
N VAL A 556 -25.28 -20.26 0.63
CA VAL A 556 -25.83 -21.57 1.02
C VAL A 556 -24.97 -22.70 0.49
N GLN A 557 -24.54 -22.63 -0.78
CA GLN A 557 -23.66 -23.63 -1.38
C GLN A 557 -22.30 -23.73 -0.67
N VAL A 558 -21.70 -22.58 -0.31
CA VAL A 558 -20.43 -22.52 0.42
C VAL A 558 -20.56 -23.20 1.79
N PHE A 559 -21.61 -22.86 2.55
CA PHE A 559 -21.81 -23.44 3.89
C PHE A 559 -22.21 -24.90 3.84
N SER A 560 -22.95 -25.37 2.81
CA SER A 560 -23.25 -26.79 2.60
C SER A 560 -21.97 -27.62 2.37
N ARG A 561 -21.05 -27.14 1.52
CA ARG A 561 -19.76 -27.81 1.30
C ARG A 561 -18.95 -27.95 2.59
N LEU A 562 -18.89 -26.89 3.40
CA LEU A 562 -18.22 -26.97 4.70
C LEU A 562 -18.90 -28.00 5.62
N THR A 563 -20.25 -28.01 5.66
CA THR A 563 -21.02 -28.98 6.45
C THR A 563 -20.72 -30.41 6.05
N GLU A 564 -20.70 -30.70 4.75
CA GLU A 564 -20.39 -32.03 4.19
C GLU A 564 -19.01 -32.54 4.62
N GLU A 565 -17.98 -31.70 4.49
CA GLU A 565 -16.61 -32.05 4.88
C GLU A 565 -16.49 -32.32 6.39
N LEU A 566 -17.10 -31.47 7.22
CA LEU A 566 -17.08 -31.65 8.67
C LEU A 566 -17.85 -32.90 9.10
N ALA A 567 -19.00 -33.17 8.48
CA ALA A 567 -19.79 -34.39 8.73
C ALA A 567 -19.02 -35.65 8.31
N GLN A 568 -18.32 -35.61 7.18
CA GLN A 568 -17.48 -36.73 6.71
C GLN A 568 -16.36 -37.02 7.72
N LEU A 569 -15.65 -36.02 8.21
CA LEU A 569 -14.63 -36.23 9.25
C LEU A 569 -15.20 -36.87 10.49
N LYS A 570 -16.40 -36.44 10.93
CA LYS A 570 -17.11 -37.06 12.07
C LYS A 570 -17.47 -38.50 11.77
N ALA A 571 -17.99 -38.79 10.60
CA ALA A 571 -18.35 -40.16 10.17
C ALA A 571 -17.12 -41.12 10.15
N MET A 572 -15.92 -40.56 9.89
CA MET A 572 -14.65 -41.28 9.99
C MET A 572 -14.16 -41.47 11.45
N GLY A 573 -14.96 -41.11 12.44
CA GLY A 573 -14.62 -41.25 13.85
C GLY A 573 -13.69 -40.16 14.42
N LYS A 574 -13.45 -39.08 13.65
CA LYS A 574 -12.63 -37.95 14.11
C LYS A 574 -13.40 -37.09 15.12
N ARG A 575 -12.72 -36.60 16.15
CA ARG A 575 -13.27 -35.56 17.02
C ARG A 575 -13.07 -34.20 16.38
N VAL A 576 -14.14 -33.56 15.91
CA VAL A 576 -14.07 -32.27 15.21
C VAL A 576 -14.66 -31.18 16.10
N GLN A 577 -13.99 -30.04 16.18
CA GLN A 577 -14.43 -28.84 16.86
C GLN A 577 -14.43 -27.66 15.90
N LEU A 578 -15.52 -26.91 15.85
CA LEU A 578 -15.62 -25.68 15.07
C LEU A 578 -15.44 -24.46 15.97
N VAL A 579 -14.40 -23.66 15.72
CA VAL A 579 -14.12 -22.42 16.48
C VAL A 579 -14.79 -21.23 15.81
N LEU A 580 -15.58 -20.46 16.59
CA LEU A 580 -16.20 -19.22 16.14
C LEU A 580 -15.23 -18.04 16.21
N ASN A 581 -15.66 -16.89 15.68
CA ASN A 581 -14.88 -15.66 15.82
C ASN A 581 -14.86 -15.17 17.26
N PRO A 582 -13.69 -14.80 17.79
CA PRO A 582 -13.60 -14.13 19.08
C PRO A 582 -14.27 -12.75 19.03
N PRO A 583 -14.64 -12.18 20.18
CA PRO A 583 -14.95 -10.77 20.26
C PRO A 583 -13.85 -9.92 19.64
N GLY A 584 -14.20 -8.80 19.03
CA GLY A 584 -13.24 -7.96 18.33
C GLY A 584 -13.89 -6.68 17.83
N GLY A 585 -13.18 -5.99 16.95
CA GLY A 585 -13.60 -4.74 16.35
C GLY A 585 -12.71 -3.57 16.78
N LYS A 586 -13.12 -2.36 16.44
CA LYS A 586 -12.31 -1.15 16.69
C LYS A 586 -11.94 -0.97 18.16
N MET A 587 -12.83 -1.35 19.08
CA MET A 587 -12.60 -1.24 20.52
C MET A 587 -11.53 -2.20 21.04
N ALA A 588 -11.27 -3.29 20.33
CA ALA A 588 -10.26 -4.27 20.70
C ALA A 588 -8.84 -3.82 20.33
N ASP A 589 -8.69 -2.95 19.35
CA ASP A 589 -7.37 -2.52 18.85
C ASP A 589 -6.62 -1.68 19.91
N PRO A 590 -5.44 -2.12 20.38
CA PRO A 590 -4.67 -1.40 21.39
C PRO A 590 -4.40 0.07 21.03
N THR A 591 -4.23 0.35 19.74
CA THR A 591 -3.92 1.71 19.27
C THR A 591 -5.11 2.67 19.35
N ASN A 592 -6.35 2.13 19.45
CA ASN A 592 -7.59 2.88 19.60
C ASN A 592 -8.02 3.06 21.07
N LEU A 593 -7.34 2.40 22.01
CA LEU A 593 -7.66 2.50 23.44
C LEU A 593 -7.18 3.81 24.08
N ILE A 594 -6.69 4.76 23.29
CA ILE A 594 -6.07 6.00 23.78
C ILE A 594 -6.76 7.23 23.24
N THR A 595 -7.08 8.20 24.11
CA THR A 595 -7.50 9.56 23.74
C THR A 595 -6.48 10.60 24.15
N ASN A 596 -6.65 11.82 23.63
CA ASN A 596 -5.87 13.00 23.99
C ASN A 596 -4.36 12.83 23.77
N ARG A 597 -3.97 12.24 22.63
CA ARG A 597 -2.54 12.05 22.28
C ARG A 597 -1.74 13.37 22.27
N VAL A 598 -2.38 14.53 22.10
CA VAL A 598 -1.71 15.86 22.00
C VAL A 598 -1.65 16.58 23.35
N VAL A 599 -2.73 16.53 24.13
CA VAL A 599 -2.88 17.33 25.38
C VAL A 599 -2.69 16.41 26.57
N ALA A 600 -2.16 16.93 27.67
CA ALA A 600 -1.87 16.25 28.95
C ALA A 600 -2.45 14.85 29.19
N ALA A 601 -1.75 13.96 29.82
CA ALA A 601 -2.12 12.59 30.23
C ALA A 601 -3.15 11.87 29.34
N PRO A 602 -2.70 11.06 28.37
CA PRO A 602 -3.59 10.22 27.57
C PRO A 602 -4.39 9.28 28.48
N ARG A 603 -5.67 9.11 28.18
CA ARG A 603 -6.56 8.24 28.96
C ARG A 603 -6.99 7.04 28.14
N LEU A 604 -7.04 5.87 28.75
CA LEU A 604 -7.71 4.70 28.17
C LEU A 604 -9.21 4.96 28.10
N ILE A 605 -9.82 4.78 26.92
CA ILE A 605 -11.24 5.09 26.68
C ILE A 605 -12.11 3.87 26.95
N PHE A 606 -11.72 2.73 26.39
CA PHE A 606 -12.53 1.54 26.39
C PHE A 606 -11.93 0.48 27.30
N ARG A 607 -12.74 -0.07 28.19
CA ARG A 607 -12.36 -1.18 29.07
C ARG A 607 -13.07 -2.48 28.69
N SER A 608 -14.09 -2.41 27.82
CA SER A 608 -14.91 -3.56 27.41
C SER A 608 -15.65 -3.31 26.11
N ILE A 609 -15.97 -4.37 25.40
CA ILE A 609 -16.90 -4.37 24.25
C ILE A 609 -18.26 -4.80 24.78
N PRO A 610 -19.33 -4.00 24.66
CA PRO A 610 -20.67 -4.43 25.05
C PRO A 610 -21.05 -5.73 24.32
N MET A 611 -21.63 -6.71 25.04
CA MET A 611 -22.08 -7.97 24.44
C MET A 611 -23.07 -7.72 23.28
N GLN A 612 -23.91 -6.71 23.40
CA GLN A 612 -24.83 -6.32 22.35
C GLN A 612 -24.10 -5.91 21.05
N GLU A 613 -22.97 -5.22 21.16
CA GLU A 613 -22.14 -4.83 19.99
C GLU A 613 -21.43 -6.03 19.39
N HIS A 614 -20.90 -6.93 20.22
CA HIS A 614 -20.33 -8.19 19.74
C HIS A 614 -21.37 -9.00 18.95
N VAL A 615 -22.57 -9.17 19.50
CA VAL A 615 -23.67 -9.87 18.83
C VAL A 615 -24.13 -9.14 17.54
N ALA A 616 -24.20 -7.83 17.56
CA ALA A 616 -24.54 -7.05 16.35
C ALA A 616 -23.50 -7.23 15.23
N THR A 617 -22.22 -7.38 15.59
CA THR A 617 -21.12 -7.51 14.62
C THR A 617 -20.97 -8.94 14.09
N THR A 618 -21.00 -9.94 14.97
CA THR A 618 -20.67 -11.33 14.63
C THR A 618 -21.87 -12.27 14.65
N GLY A 619 -23.00 -11.84 15.22
CA GLY A 619 -24.15 -12.72 15.50
C GLY A 619 -24.70 -13.44 14.27
N VAL A 620 -24.82 -12.75 13.14
CA VAL A 620 -25.35 -13.35 11.89
C VAL A 620 -24.43 -14.48 11.41
N ILE A 621 -23.12 -14.24 11.35
CA ILE A 621 -22.17 -15.27 10.88
C ILE A 621 -21.99 -16.36 11.91
N ASN A 622 -21.94 -16.05 13.20
CA ASN A 622 -21.84 -17.06 14.25
C ASN A 622 -23.09 -17.96 14.26
N ALA A 623 -24.29 -17.42 14.02
CA ALA A 623 -25.51 -18.23 13.86
C ALA A 623 -25.42 -19.17 12.66
N LYS A 624 -24.92 -18.71 11.51
CA LYS A 624 -24.68 -19.56 10.33
C LYS A 624 -23.67 -20.67 10.66
N MET A 625 -22.57 -20.37 11.35
CA MET A 625 -21.55 -21.38 11.71
C MET A 625 -22.07 -22.36 12.75
N ARG A 626 -22.90 -21.95 13.69
CA ARG A 626 -23.60 -22.86 14.63
C ARG A 626 -24.56 -23.81 13.89
N ALA A 627 -25.25 -23.30 12.84
CA ALA A 627 -26.12 -24.15 12.00
C ALA A 627 -25.29 -25.17 11.21
N VAL A 628 -24.13 -24.80 10.65
CA VAL A 628 -23.19 -25.70 10.00
C VAL A 628 -22.73 -26.81 10.98
N ALA A 629 -22.31 -26.43 12.18
CA ALA A 629 -21.87 -27.38 13.20
C ALA A 629 -23.00 -28.34 13.65
N ALA A 630 -24.20 -27.81 13.84
CA ALA A 630 -25.37 -28.62 14.22
C ALA A 630 -25.74 -29.64 13.13
N GLN A 631 -25.75 -29.22 11.85
CA GLN A 631 -26.01 -30.12 10.73
C GLN A 631 -24.91 -31.18 10.54
N ALA A 632 -23.64 -30.80 10.75
CA ALA A 632 -22.53 -31.76 10.76
C ALA A 632 -22.49 -32.62 12.03
N GLY A 633 -23.29 -32.27 13.06
CA GLY A 633 -23.36 -32.94 14.33
C GLY A 633 -22.07 -32.83 15.18
N ILE A 634 -21.34 -31.72 15.07
CA ILE A 634 -20.11 -31.45 15.79
C ILE A 634 -20.29 -30.32 16.81
N PRO A 635 -19.52 -30.28 17.90
CA PRO A 635 -19.56 -29.21 18.87
C PRO A 635 -18.89 -27.92 18.34
N VAL A 636 -19.30 -26.81 18.92
CA VAL A 636 -18.77 -25.46 18.67
C VAL A 636 -17.93 -25.02 19.85
N LEU A 637 -16.82 -24.36 19.61
CA LEU A 637 -16.06 -23.60 20.57
C LEU A 637 -16.28 -22.11 20.31
N ASP A 638 -17.00 -21.45 21.24
CA ASP A 638 -17.26 -20.01 21.15
C ASP A 638 -16.30 -19.24 22.06
N PRO A 639 -15.39 -18.43 21.54
CA PRO A 639 -14.48 -17.63 22.35
C PRO A 639 -15.21 -16.67 23.32
N ALA A 640 -16.40 -16.20 22.98
CA ALA A 640 -17.16 -15.34 23.89
C ALA A 640 -17.54 -16.03 25.20
N GLU A 641 -17.68 -17.37 25.22
CA GLU A 641 -18.05 -18.13 26.43
C GLU A 641 -16.97 -18.13 27.50
N TRP A 642 -15.68 -18.01 27.11
CA TRP A 642 -14.58 -17.98 28.07
C TRP A 642 -13.86 -16.63 28.18
N MET A 643 -14.23 -15.65 27.34
CA MET A 643 -13.62 -14.32 27.36
C MET A 643 -14.53 -13.25 27.94
N CYS A 644 -15.85 -13.43 27.86
CA CYS A 644 -16.84 -12.40 28.13
C CYS A 644 -17.69 -12.74 29.36
N SER A 645 -18.25 -11.71 29.99
CA SER A 645 -19.41 -11.81 30.85
C SER A 645 -20.71 -11.78 30.04
N ALA A 646 -21.84 -11.93 30.71
CA ALA A 646 -23.16 -11.79 30.05
C ALA A 646 -23.40 -10.38 29.46
N LEU A 647 -22.69 -9.35 29.95
CA LEU A 647 -22.90 -7.97 29.59
C LEU A 647 -21.83 -7.42 28.64
N GLU A 648 -20.57 -7.88 28.79
CA GLU A 648 -19.45 -7.27 28.09
C GLU A 648 -18.24 -8.23 27.96
N CYS A 649 -17.40 -7.94 26.96
CA CYS A 649 -16.13 -8.61 26.72
C CYS A 649 -14.99 -7.66 27.07
N PRO A 650 -14.09 -8.00 28.00
CA PRO A 650 -12.99 -7.15 28.37
C PRO A 650 -12.00 -6.98 27.21
N VAL A 651 -11.44 -5.80 27.05
CA VAL A 651 -10.36 -5.50 26.09
C VAL A 651 -9.00 -5.37 26.76
N THR A 652 -8.99 -5.28 28.10
CA THR A 652 -7.80 -5.30 28.93
C THR A 652 -7.90 -6.42 29.96
N ASP A 653 -6.77 -7.00 30.35
CA ASP A 653 -6.71 -7.93 31.46
C ASP A 653 -6.81 -7.22 32.83
N ALA A 654 -6.79 -7.96 33.91
CA ALA A 654 -6.90 -7.43 35.28
C ALA A 654 -5.78 -6.42 35.62
N THR A 655 -4.67 -6.44 34.93
CA THR A 655 -3.54 -5.51 35.12
C THR A 655 -3.65 -4.27 34.24
N GLY A 656 -4.71 -4.14 33.40
CA GLY A 656 -4.93 -3.05 32.48
C GLY A 656 -4.17 -3.17 31.16
N ILE A 657 -3.53 -4.32 30.89
CA ILE A 657 -2.81 -4.56 29.65
C ILE A 657 -3.81 -5.08 28.59
N PRO A 658 -3.74 -4.61 27.32
CA PRO A 658 -4.64 -5.07 26.26
C PRO A 658 -4.63 -6.58 26.08
N ILE A 659 -5.80 -7.18 25.89
CA ILE A 659 -5.97 -8.61 25.59
C ILE A 659 -5.66 -8.90 24.12
N PHE A 660 -5.84 -7.92 23.26
CA PHE A 660 -5.76 -8.06 21.81
C PHE A 660 -4.42 -7.56 21.27
N TYR A 661 -3.96 -8.22 20.19
CA TYR A 661 -2.84 -7.80 19.36
C TYR A 661 -3.26 -6.71 18.38
N ASN A 662 -4.46 -6.84 17.80
CA ASN A 662 -5.09 -5.86 16.90
C ASN A 662 -6.62 -5.94 17.07
N SER A 663 -7.37 -5.33 16.15
CA SER A 663 -8.84 -5.33 16.20
C SER A 663 -9.50 -6.72 16.15
N THR A 664 -8.77 -7.79 15.82
CA THR A 664 -9.34 -9.10 15.52
C THR A 664 -8.62 -10.30 16.13
N HIS A 665 -7.39 -10.13 16.58
CA HIS A 665 -6.55 -11.22 17.11
C HIS A 665 -6.15 -10.98 18.55
N LEU A 666 -6.08 -12.06 19.31
CA LEU A 666 -5.63 -12.06 20.67
C LEU A 666 -4.09 -11.94 20.74
N ARG A 667 -3.59 -11.30 21.78
CA ARG A 667 -2.19 -11.17 22.08
C ARG A 667 -1.58 -12.51 22.51
N ALA A 668 -0.39 -12.84 21.98
CA ALA A 668 0.28 -14.13 22.21
C ALA A 668 0.47 -14.46 23.69
N SER A 669 1.00 -13.53 24.50
CA SER A 669 1.21 -13.73 25.91
C SER A 669 -0.08 -13.85 26.74
N TYR A 670 -1.19 -13.25 26.27
CA TYR A 670 -2.51 -13.46 26.88
C TYR A 670 -3.03 -14.88 26.61
N VAL A 671 -2.93 -15.33 25.35
CA VAL A 671 -3.35 -16.67 24.94
C VAL A 671 -2.58 -17.74 25.70
N GLU A 672 -1.26 -17.61 25.79
CA GLU A 672 -0.41 -18.56 26.51
C GLU A 672 -0.86 -18.76 27.99
N LYS A 673 -1.20 -17.66 28.66
CA LYS A 673 -1.55 -17.69 30.09
C LYS A 673 -3.00 -18.05 30.38
N ASN A 674 -3.94 -17.60 29.54
CA ASN A 674 -5.37 -17.59 29.90
C ASN A 674 -6.23 -18.55 29.07
N ILE A 675 -5.84 -18.94 27.85
CA ILE A 675 -6.68 -19.77 26.98
C ILE A 675 -6.37 -21.25 27.20
N ARG A 676 -7.19 -21.94 27.99
CA ARG A 676 -6.98 -23.34 28.36
C ARG A 676 -7.93 -24.34 27.70
N VAL A 677 -8.85 -23.88 26.86
CA VAL A 677 -9.89 -24.72 26.25
C VAL A 677 -9.34 -25.86 25.38
N PHE A 678 -8.11 -25.76 24.92
CA PHE A 678 -7.45 -26.78 24.09
C PHE A 678 -6.56 -27.76 24.87
N ASP A 679 -6.34 -27.55 26.18
CA ASP A 679 -5.37 -28.30 26.99
C ASP A 679 -5.63 -29.80 26.96
N ASP A 680 -6.88 -30.25 27.23
CA ASP A 680 -7.28 -31.66 27.23
C ASP A 680 -7.21 -32.34 25.84
N PHE A 681 -7.22 -31.57 24.76
CA PHE A 681 -7.04 -32.13 23.41
C PHE A 681 -5.58 -32.48 23.16
N VAL A 682 -4.65 -31.68 23.66
CA VAL A 682 -3.20 -31.84 23.47
C VAL A 682 -2.61 -32.78 24.53
N VAL A 683 -2.94 -32.59 25.77
CA VAL A 683 -2.47 -33.39 26.92
C VAL A 683 -3.66 -34.17 27.51
N PRO A 684 -3.89 -35.42 27.08
CA PRO A 684 -4.99 -36.21 27.59
C PRO A 684 -4.83 -36.49 29.10
N ARG A 685 -5.89 -36.31 29.86
CA ARG A 685 -5.89 -36.68 31.30
C ARG A 685 -5.70 -38.17 31.41
N SER A 686 -4.76 -38.61 32.25
CA SER A 686 -4.61 -40.03 32.59
C SER A 686 -5.90 -40.55 33.21
N LYS A 687 -6.38 -41.72 32.77
CA LYS A 687 -7.54 -42.42 33.38
C LYS A 687 -7.24 -42.79 34.81
N GLY A 688 -7.27 -41.86 35.75
CA GLY A 688 -6.95 -42.15 37.17
C GLY A 688 -7.09 -40.99 38.14
N ALA A 689 -7.28 -39.76 37.70
CA ALA A 689 -7.48 -38.63 38.60
C ALA A 689 -8.98 -38.26 38.66
N ILE A 690 -9.71 -38.90 39.55
CA ILE A 690 -11.04 -38.45 39.98
C ILE A 690 -10.82 -37.19 40.83
N PHE A 691 -10.87 -36.02 40.21
CA PHE A 691 -11.11 -34.78 40.91
C PHE A 691 -12.50 -34.28 40.56
N GLY A 692 -13.25 -34.01 41.64
CA GLY A 692 -14.66 -33.71 41.63
C GLY A 692 -15.07 -32.64 40.65
N GLY A 693 -16.27 -32.82 40.11
CA GLY A 693 -16.96 -31.84 39.27
C GLY A 693 -17.03 -30.48 39.96
N GLY A 694 -16.43 -29.53 39.33
CA GLY A 694 -16.54 -28.14 39.66
C GLY A 694 -16.69 -27.36 38.37
N THR A 695 -17.92 -27.11 38.00
CA THR A 695 -18.25 -25.93 37.18
C THR A 695 -17.82 -24.72 38.00
N ALA A 696 -16.59 -24.30 37.79
CA ALA A 696 -16.03 -23.19 38.56
C ALA A 696 -16.39 -21.87 37.88
N ASN A 697 -17.33 -21.17 38.46
CA ASN A 697 -17.35 -19.71 38.52
C ASN A 697 -15.96 -19.18 38.88
N LEU A 698 -15.25 -18.60 37.96
CA LEU A 698 -14.02 -17.85 38.19
C LEU A 698 -14.28 -16.36 37.88
N ILE A 699 -15.22 -15.78 38.62
CA ILE A 699 -15.29 -14.33 38.84
C ILE A 699 -15.84 -14.13 40.28
N ALA A 700 -14.96 -14.09 41.28
CA ALA A 700 -15.15 -13.35 42.51
C ALA A 700 -13.93 -13.57 43.43
N GLY A 701 -13.16 -12.53 43.69
CA GLY A 701 -12.03 -12.52 44.58
C GLY A 701 -11.31 -11.18 44.55
N GLY A 702 -12.06 -10.08 44.80
CA GLY A 702 -11.47 -8.80 45.13
C GLY A 702 -11.55 -8.59 46.64
N GLN A 703 -10.43 -8.48 47.31
CA GLN A 703 -10.15 -7.57 48.45
C GLN A 703 -8.79 -6.95 48.22
#